data_0fbbd4f9396064f5ce59dbc0a451f5d2
#
_entry.id   0fbbd4f9396064f5ce59dbc0a451f5d2
#
_cell.length_a   1.000
_cell.length_b   1.000
_cell.length_c   1.000
_cell.angle_alpha   90.00
_cell.angle_beta   90.00
_cell.angle_gamma   90.00
#
_symmetry.space_group_name_H-M   'P 1'
#
loop_
_entity.id
_entity.type
_entity.pdbx_description
1 polymer ?
#
loop_
_entity_poly.entity_id
_entity_poly.type
_entity_poly.pdbx_seq_one_letter_code
_entity_poly.pdbx_strand_id
1 'polypeptide(L)'
;MIKNGIFYTVMFTLLVGVLGGAAVWSYSEEKAPPAAVYKLEDAKRPASGLILQAGSMAGEAELAAVLPEWKGRQQVAEWMEGEALEWTVNAAESGDYELAAGYFPLEGNGQPIEFMLYVDDKAITDPYAPLELNRLFYDEPGPLRTSGGNELRPKQLEAEVWLHTTVAEAGELADGPLKLKLAKGEHRIRLENVRGTAAVDYVQLIKSEKPAAYADYKAANDGKRTADSQKTFITVQAEHAFAKSASGLFPTTDRSSPLTTPYSPTKLRINTVGGSNWELPGQWISYKLEVPEAGWYKIGARYHQNEVKGSFVSRKIWLDGKVPFAELNAVRFPYEQKWSVTELGEETGEPYLFYLEKGEHELKLEVTLGEMAQAVQNVQQMVYDLNQIYRKIVMITGVNPDVYRDYEIEKSIPGLLEQFRSIADGMRGQAQQLDEMSGQANAGSRTLNLLALQLEGFIDRPDQIPKRLENYKTNITALADWMLGVKKQPLELDYIYLASPEQKKPRGEAGIFAQGLHEIRAFAGSFLQNYDSMEGSSEADRSIQVWTGLGRDQAFVLKRLIDESFIPETGISVNLNLVGTSLVTAVMAGEGPDVNLFTSRGDAMNLAIRGALVPLDGQDGFTEVKQDYMDSAFVPYQYQGKTYAIPDDQEFFMLFYRKDILQELGLTPPQTWEELLRIAPVLQNNNMQIGLPYENLDAFQLLTKGIGSLNLFPTLLMQHESGIYNEAQDATRFDEPQAYNAFKQWTDFYNLYDYPLYKDDFNRFRTGEMPIVVSTYKLYTRLAAAAPEITGTWDMIPIPGIKQGDGQVNRSTGATGTAGIILKDAVNVEDAWTFMKWFNRADIQSQFTNELENEMGILGRRVPANLVSFEASNWSRAEQASLSAQWEQVYEIPELPGGYYTSRNIDNAFREVVFQMGNARESLFYWNKDINDEIKRKRYEFGVEP
;
A
#
# COMPACT_ATOMS: atom_id res chain seq x y z
N MET A 1 -13.08 25.38 -47.57
CA MET A 1 -14.10 25.87 -46.61
C MET A 1 -15.47 25.12 -46.74
N ILE A 2 -15.93 24.70 -47.91
CA ILE A 2 -17.24 24.04 -48.05
C ILE A 2 -17.28 22.61 -47.48
N LYS A 3 -16.20 21.83 -47.54
CA LYS A 3 -16.17 20.46 -46.98
C LYS A 3 -16.24 20.42 -45.44
N ASN A 4 -15.67 21.40 -44.75
CA ASN A 4 -15.70 21.46 -43.31
C ASN A 4 -17.09 21.94 -42.80
N GLY A 5 -17.75 22.81 -43.52
CA GLY A 5 -19.11 23.23 -43.18
C GLY A 5 -20.15 22.10 -43.24
N ILE A 6 -20.06 21.21 -44.22
CA ILE A 6 -20.91 20.03 -44.36
C ILE A 6 -20.68 19.04 -43.23
N PHE A 7 -19.39 18.82 -42.86
CA PHE A 7 -19.05 17.93 -41.73
C PHE A 7 -19.60 18.43 -40.40
N TYR A 8 -19.44 19.73 -40.10
CA TYR A 8 -20.02 20.33 -38.88
C TYR A 8 -21.56 20.37 -38.89
N THR A 9 -22.18 20.58 -40.03
CA THR A 9 -23.65 20.56 -40.13
C THR A 9 -24.21 19.15 -39.97
N VAL A 10 -23.56 18.11 -40.54
CA VAL A 10 -23.96 16.71 -40.35
C VAL A 10 -23.72 16.26 -38.91
N MET A 11 -22.60 16.66 -38.30
CA MET A 11 -22.31 16.39 -36.92
C MET A 11 -23.30 17.09 -35.97
N PHE A 12 -23.68 18.35 -36.24
CA PHE A 12 -24.66 19.09 -35.46
C PHE A 12 -26.06 18.53 -35.64
N THR A 13 -26.45 18.10 -36.84
CA THR A 13 -27.77 17.48 -37.11
C THR A 13 -27.88 16.10 -36.49
N LEU A 14 -26.79 15.31 -36.47
CA LEU A 14 -26.70 14.06 -35.73
C LEU A 14 -26.75 14.30 -34.20
N LEU A 15 -26.07 15.33 -33.71
CA LEU A 15 -26.08 15.69 -32.28
C LEU A 15 -27.48 16.14 -31.83
N VAL A 16 -28.16 16.97 -32.63
CA VAL A 16 -29.54 17.43 -32.37
C VAL A 16 -30.53 16.27 -32.52
N GLY A 17 -30.31 15.35 -33.46
CA GLY A 17 -31.12 14.13 -33.60
C GLY A 17 -30.98 13.17 -32.43
N VAL A 18 -29.79 13.05 -31.89
CA VAL A 18 -29.49 12.22 -30.71
C VAL A 18 -30.04 12.89 -29.42
N LEU A 19 -29.89 14.21 -29.30
CA LEU A 19 -30.45 14.97 -28.16
C LEU A 19 -31.98 15.08 -28.20
N GLY A 20 -32.58 15.22 -29.40
CA GLY A 20 -34.04 15.21 -29.59
C GLY A 20 -34.68 13.82 -29.39
N GLY A 21 -33.93 12.75 -29.70
CA GLY A 21 -34.33 11.37 -29.42
C GLY A 21 -34.24 10.98 -27.95
N ALA A 22 -33.34 11.62 -27.19
CA ALA A 22 -33.18 11.35 -25.76
C ALA A 22 -34.37 11.79 -24.90
N ALA A 23 -35.21 12.71 -25.41
CA ALA A 23 -36.42 13.16 -24.72
C ALA A 23 -37.62 12.18 -24.86
N VAL A 24 -37.51 11.12 -25.66
CA VAL A 24 -38.64 10.20 -25.96
C VAL A 24 -38.38 8.75 -25.55
N TRP A 25 -37.16 8.42 -25.14
CA TRP A 25 -36.83 7.07 -24.63
C TRP A 25 -36.51 7.16 -23.14
N SER A 26 -37.57 7.22 -22.31
CA SER A 26 -37.48 6.72 -20.95
C SER A 26 -37.18 5.23 -21.04
N TYR A 27 -35.88 4.89 -21.01
CA TYR A 27 -35.47 3.54 -20.70
C TYR A 27 -36.02 3.26 -19.29
N SER A 28 -36.87 2.26 -19.14
CA SER A 28 -37.15 1.69 -17.82
C SER A 28 -35.78 1.26 -17.27
N GLU A 29 -35.29 1.95 -16.26
CA GLU A 29 -34.23 1.44 -15.44
C GLU A 29 -34.66 0.03 -15.02
N GLU A 30 -33.98 -0.99 -15.53
CA GLU A 30 -34.14 -2.32 -14.99
C GLU A 30 -33.71 -2.16 -13.52
N LYS A 31 -34.71 -2.21 -12.63
CA LYS A 31 -34.40 -2.22 -11.21
C LYS A 31 -33.54 -3.45 -10.98
N ALA A 32 -32.28 -3.21 -10.68
CA ALA A 32 -31.44 -4.26 -10.13
C ALA A 32 -32.25 -4.94 -9.01
N PRO A 33 -32.31 -6.25 -8.95
CA PRO A 33 -32.95 -6.91 -7.83
C PRO A 33 -32.31 -6.38 -6.54
N PRO A 34 -33.11 -6.11 -5.49
CA PRO A 34 -32.54 -5.65 -4.23
C PRO A 34 -31.47 -6.64 -3.80
N ALA A 35 -30.28 -6.13 -3.43
CA ALA A 35 -29.23 -6.96 -2.88
C ALA A 35 -29.81 -7.79 -1.74
N ALA A 36 -29.68 -9.10 -1.82
CA ALA A 36 -30.14 -9.99 -0.77
C ALA A 36 -29.32 -9.68 0.48
N VAL A 37 -29.95 -9.28 1.57
CA VAL A 37 -29.27 -9.09 2.86
C VAL A 37 -29.02 -10.48 3.41
N TYR A 38 -27.82 -10.99 3.19
CA TYR A 38 -27.40 -12.27 3.75
C TYR A 38 -26.99 -12.08 5.21
N LYS A 39 -27.41 -13.01 6.06
CA LYS A 39 -26.92 -13.09 7.44
C LYS A 39 -25.70 -13.98 7.48
N LEU A 40 -24.55 -13.41 7.84
CA LEU A 40 -23.35 -14.18 8.12
C LEU A 40 -23.54 -15.00 9.40
N GLU A 41 -23.14 -16.26 9.38
CA GLU A 41 -23.30 -17.19 10.50
C GLU A 41 -21.94 -17.59 11.07
N ASP A 42 -21.92 -17.88 12.35
CA ASP A 42 -20.73 -18.42 13.04
C ASP A 42 -20.26 -19.71 12.41
N ALA A 43 -18.96 -19.82 12.18
CA ALA A 43 -18.35 -21.07 11.75
C ALA A 43 -18.57 -22.18 12.76
N LYS A 44 -18.94 -23.37 12.29
CA LYS A 44 -19.16 -24.56 13.16
C LYS A 44 -17.83 -25.13 13.62
N ARG A 45 -17.76 -25.59 14.86
CA ARG A 45 -16.60 -26.35 15.32
C ARG A 45 -16.43 -27.64 14.50
N PRO A 46 -15.21 -28.00 14.09
CA PRO A 46 -14.95 -29.24 13.37
C PRO A 46 -15.27 -30.45 14.25
N ALA A 47 -15.82 -31.52 13.62
CA ALA A 47 -16.18 -32.76 14.32
C ALA A 47 -15.01 -33.76 14.43
N SER A 48 -13.88 -33.52 13.72
CA SER A 48 -12.75 -34.48 13.64
C SER A 48 -11.44 -33.74 13.48
N GLY A 49 -10.31 -34.40 13.70
CA GLY A 49 -8.97 -33.86 13.66
C GLY A 49 -8.36 -33.72 15.06
N LEU A 50 -7.09 -33.30 15.12
CA LEU A 50 -6.41 -33.01 16.37
C LEU A 50 -6.72 -31.56 16.77
N ILE A 51 -7.69 -31.42 17.68
CA ILE A 51 -8.19 -30.11 18.12
C ILE A 51 -7.48 -29.70 19.40
N LEU A 52 -6.82 -28.54 19.39
CA LEU A 52 -6.10 -27.92 20.49
C LEU A 52 -6.98 -26.79 21.06
N GLN A 53 -7.65 -27.08 22.17
CA GLN A 53 -8.56 -26.12 22.81
C GLN A 53 -7.78 -25.02 23.51
N ALA A 54 -8.23 -23.76 23.44
CA ALA A 54 -7.59 -22.64 24.14
C ALA A 54 -7.48 -22.91 25.64
N GLY A 55 -8.49 -23.50 26.26
CA GLY A 55 -8.44 -23.84 27.68
C GLY A 55 -7.44 -24.93 28.08
N SER A 56 -6.78 -25.58 27.11
CA SER A 56 -5.77 -26.63 27.36
C SER A 56 -4.34 -26.16 27.06
N MET A 57 -4.12 -24.88 26.89
CA MET A 57 -2.79 -24.30 26.69
C MET A 57 -1.90 -24.57 27.91
N ALA A 58 -0.63 -24.87 27.66
CA ALA A 58 0.40 -25.02 28.66
C ALA A 58 1.78 -24.77 28.03
N GLY A 59 2.60 -23.89 28.63
CA GLY A 59 3.91 -23.54 28.12
C GLY A 59 4.65 -22.60 29.08
N GLU A 60 5.87 -22.21 28.68
CA GLU A 60 6.73 -21.30 29.43
C GLU A 60 6.67 -19.84 28.91
N ALA A 61 6.02 -19.61 27.75
CA ALA A 61 5.85 -18.29 27.17
C ALA A 61 4.83 -17.45 27.95
N GLU A 62 4.75 -16.15 27.64
CA GLU A 62 3.66 -15.30 28.10
C GLU A 62 2.39 -15.69 27.33
N LEU A 63 1.56 -16.52 27.99
CA LEU A 63 0.37 -17.11 27.37
C LEU A 63 -0.80 -16.13 27.40
N ALA A 64 -1.61 -16.17 26.34
CA ALA A 64 -2.87 -15.47 26.24
C ALA A 64 -3.82 -15.81 27.40
N ALA A 65 -4.58 -14.84 27.88
CA ALA A 65 -5.54 -15.03 28.96
C ALA A 65 -6.73 -15.89 28.50
N VAL A 66 -7.15 -16.85 29.31
CA VAL A 66 -8.30 -17.71 28.98
C VAL A 66 -9.56 -17.19 29.68
N LEU A 67 -10.52 -16.74 28.90
CA LEU A 67 -11.86 -16.34 29.35
C LEU A 67 -12.73 -17.57 29.54
N PRO A 68 -13.49 -17.66 30.66
CA PRO A 68 -14.36 -18.81 30.93
C PRO A 68 -15.44 -19.00 29.87
N GLU A 69 -16.02 -17.90 29.40
CA GLU A 69 -17.02 -17.86 28.31
C GLU A 69 -16.93 -16.52 27.59
N TRP A 70 -17.02 -16.56 26.23
CA TRP A 70 -17.08 -15.39 25.41
C TRP A 70 -17.87 -15.64 24.10
N LYS A 71 -18.84 -14.76 23.78
CA LYS A 71 -19.74 -14.86 22.59
C LYS A 71 -20.21 -16.30 22.32
N GLY A 72 -20.73 -16.98 23.36
CA GLY A 72 -21.33 -18.32 23.26
C GLY A 72 -20.35 -19.49 23.19
N ARG A 73 -19.05 -19.24 23.31
CA ARG A 73 -18.00 -20.28 23.38
C ARG A 73 -17.30 -20.26 24.73
N GLN A 74 -16.90 -21.44 25.22
CA GLN A 74 -16.26 -21.60 26.52
C GLN A 74 -14.75 -21.79 26.39
N GLN A 75 -13.99 -21.29 27.36
CA GLN A 75 -12.54 -21.41 27.47
C GLN A 75 -11.83 -20.81 26.23
N VAL A 76 -12.16 -19.58 25.92
CA VAL A 76 -11.63 -18.82 24.78
C VAL A 76 -10.38 -18.06 25.22
N ALA A 77 -9.29 -18.14 24.44
CA ALA A 77 -8.11 -17.32 24.66
C ALA A 77 -8.28 -15.93 24.06
N GLU A 78 -8.12 -14.88 24.88
CA GLU A 78 -7.99 -13.52 24.39
C GLU A 78 -6.53 -13.29 24.01
N TRP A 79 -6.25 -13.25 22.71
CA TRP A 79 -4.90 -13.28 22.16
C TRP A 79 -4.46 -11.91 21.68
N MET A 80 -3.65 -11.28 22.52
CA MET A 80 -3.14 -9.93 22.31
C MET A 80 -1.74 -9.97 21.67
N GLU A 81 -1.33 -8.84 21.09
CA GLU A 81 0.01 -8.69 20.53
C GLU A 81 1.11 -8.94 21.59
N GLY A 82 2.09 -9.78 21.24
CA GLY A 82 3.18 -10.22 22.11
C GLY A 82 2.86 -11.46 22.96
N GLU A 83 1.62 -11.92 22.99
CA GLU A 83 1.23 -13.12 23.71
C GLU A 83 1.32 -14.39 22.85
N ALA A 84 1.41 -15.54 23.49
CA ALA A 84 1.50 -16.82 22.82
C ALA A 84 0.32 -17.75 23.11
N LEU A 85 0.01 -18.60 22.12
CA LEU A 85 -0.81 -19.79 22.29
C LEU A 85 0.11 -21.00 22.16
N GLU A 86 0.17 -21.86 23.20
CA GLU A 86 1.12 -22.97 23.21
C GLU A 86 0.46 -24.27 23.70
N TRP A 87 0.75 -25.37 22.99
CA TRP A 87 0.27 -26.71 23.32
C TRP A 87 1.35 -27.78 23.09
N THR A 88 1.29 -28.82 23.89
CA THR A 88 1.96 -30.08 23.61
C THR A 88 0.96 -31.05 22.97
N VAL A 89 1.30 -31.56 21.78
CA VAL A 89 0.42 -32.41 20.98
C VAL A 89 1.08 -33.76 20.68
N ASN A 90 0.30 -34.82 20.55
CA ASN A 90 0.80 -36.14 20.16
C ASN A 90 0.30 -36.50 18.76
N ALA A 91 1.17 -36.43 17.75
CA ALA A 91 0.88 -36.85 16.38
C ALA A 91 0.83 -38.38 16.31
N ALA A 92 -0.34 -38.92 15.99
CA ALA A 92 -0.56 -40.37 15.91
C ALA A 92 0.27 -41.04 14.80
N GLU A 93 0.54 -40.33 13.71
CA GLU A 93 1.26 -40.78 12.53
C GLU A 93 2.22 -39.66 12.06
N SER A 94 3.32 -40.09 11.40
CA SER A 94 4.17 -39.15 10.69
C SER A 94 3.48 -38.71 9.39
N GLY A 95 3.63 -37.43 9.02
CA GLY A 95 3.04 -36.89 7.78
C GLY A 95 3.01 -35.38 7.71
N ASP A 96 2.40 -34.88 6.65
CA ASP A 96 2.13 -33.49 6.47
C ASP A 96 0.77 -33.14 7.11
N TYR A 97 0.76 -32.12 7.95
CA TYR A 97 -0.42 -31.59 8.62
C TYR A 97 -0.66 -30.15 8.22
N GLU A 98 -1.92 -29.78 8.07
CA GLU A 98 -2.38 -28.42 7.83
C GLU A 98 -2.84 -27.80 9.16
N LEU A 99 -2.57 -26.51 9.36
CA LEU A 99 -3.00 -25.75 10.51
C LEU A 99 -4.28 -24.99 10.19
N ALA A 100 -5.31 -25.12 11.02
CA ALA A 100 -6.50 -24.28 10.95
C ALA A 100 -6.78 -23.68 12.33
N ALA A 101 -7.44 -22.53 12.37
CA ALA A 101 -7.85 -21.85 13.60
C ALA A 101 -9.34 -21.52 13.60
N GLY A 102 -9.96 -21.72 14.78
CA GLY A 102 -11.29 -21.22 15.08
C GLY A 102 -11.17 -19.98 15.95
N TYR A 103 -11.49 -18.81 15.43
CA TYR A 103 -11.24 -17.53 16.06
C TYR A 103 -12.35 -16.52 15.76
N PHE A 104 -12.39 -15.49 16.57
CA PHE A 104 -13.24 -14.31 16.39
C PHE A 104 -12.31 -13.08 16.37
N PRO A 105 -12.22 -12.32 15.26
CA PRO A 105 -11.46 -11.09 15.22
C PRO A 105 -12.02 -10.10 16.23
N LEU A 106 -11.20 -9.62 17.16
CA LEU A 106 -11.58 -8.56 18.06
C LEU A 106 -11.47 -7.20 17.37
N GLU A 107 -11.98 -6.15 18.02
CA GLU A 107 -11.93 -4.79 17.50
C GLU A 107 -10.51 -4.45 17.03
N GLY A 108 -10.41 -3.92 15.83
CA GLY A 108 -9.15 -3.64 15.17
C GLY A 108 -9.36 -2.80 13.91
N ASN A 109 -8.26 -2.54 13.18
CA ASN A 109 -8.23 -1.58 12.08
C ASN A 109 -8.48 -2.23 10.70
N GLY A 110 -9.17 -3.37 10.65
CA GLY A 110 -9.47 -4.08 9.39
C GLY A 110 -8.29 -4.88 8.80
N GLN A 111 -7.12 -4.87 9.44
CA GLN A 111 -5.96 -5.65 9.02
C GLN A 111 -6.05 -7.09 9.55
N PRO A 112 -5.44 -8.08 8.87
CA PRO A 112 -5.36 -9.46 9.36
C PRO A 112 -4.61 -9.52 10.71
N ILE A 113 -4.84 -10.61 11.45
CA ILE A 113 -4.07 -10.92 12.65
C ILE A 113 -2.80 -11.67 12.21
N GLU A 114 -1.64 -11.10 12.51
CA GLU A 114 -0.34 -11.66 12.13
C GLU A 114 0.29 -12.43 13.29
N PHE A 115 0.86 -13.60 13.02
CA PHE A 115 1.50 -14.42 14.03
C PHE A 115 2.66 -15.25 13.49
N MET A 116 3.58 -15.61 14.40
CA MET A 116 4.66 -16.54 14.15
C MET A 116 4.29 -17.94 14.63
N LEU A 117 4.70 -18.96 13.89
CA LEU A 117 4.48 -20.36 14.24
C LEU A 117 5.80 -21.07 14.51
N TYR A 118 5.84 -21.73 15.66
CA TYR A 118 6.99 -22.56 16.07
C TYR A 118 6.55 -24.00 16.29
N VAL A 119 7.37 -24.92 15.83
CA VAL A 119 7.25 -26.36 16.12
C VAL A 119 8.54 -26.83 16.76
N ASP A 120 8.48 -27.39 17.97
CA ASP A 120 9.63 -27.84 18.74
C ASP A 120 10.71 -26.74 18.86
N ASP A 121 10.30 -25.50 19.19
CA ASP A 121 11.09 -24.27 19.32
C ASP A 121 11.75 -23.77 18.04
N LYS A 122 11.42 -24.35 16.90
CA LYS A 122 11.93 -23.90 15.60
C LYS A 122 10.83 -23.12 14.90
N ALA A 123 11.16 -21.91 14.44
CA ALA A 123 10.28 -21.16 13.56
C ALA A 123 10.06 -21.97 12.27
N ILE A 124 8.80 -22.14 11.90
CA ILE A 124 8.41 -22.89 10.69
C ILE A 124 8.43 -22.00 9.46
N THR A 125 8.14 -20.72 9.68
CA THR A 125 8.15 -19.69 8.62
C THR A 125 9.37 -18.80 8.78
N ASP A 126 9.67 -18.06 7.75
CA ASP A 126 10.65 -16.99 7.83
C ASP A 126 10.25 -16.07 9.01
N PRO A 127 11.16 -15.80 9.97
CA PRO A 127 10.87 -14.89 11.09
C PRO A 127 10.35 -13.52 10.66
N TYR A 128 10.43 -13.21 9.39
CA TYR A 128 10.09 -11.93 8.81
C TYR A 128 8.86 -11.95 7.88
N ALA A 129 8.25 -13.14 7.71
CA ALA A 129 7.01 -13.30 6.99
C ALA A 129 5.98 -13.99 7.91
N PRO A 130 5.29 -13.24 8.78
CA PRO A 130 4.28 -13.77 9.69
C PRO A 130 3.14 -14.43 8.91
N LEU A 131 2.49 -15.40 9.53
CA LEU A 131 1.26 -16.00 9.06
C LEU A 131 0.09 -15.10 9.39
N GLU A 132 -1.01 -15.21 8.63
CA GLU A 132 -2.16 -14.34 8.76
C GLU A 132 -3.44 -15.12 9.06
N LEU A 133 -4.28 -14.55 9.93
CA LEU A 133 -5.69 -14.89 10.08
C LEU A 133 -6.53 -13.72 9.56
N ASN A 134 -7.25 -13.97 8.47
CA ASN A 134 -8.03 -12.94 7.80
C ASN A 134 -9.27 -12.52 8.58
N ARG A 135 -9.74 -11.29 8.38
CA ARG A 135 -11.04 -10.80 8.80
C ARG A 135 -12.07 -11.08 7.70
N LEU A 136 -13.34 -10.90 8.01
CA LEU A 136 -14.43 -11.12 7.06
C LEU A 136 -15.18 -9.81 6.85
N PHE A 137 -15.38 -9.44 5.58
CA PHE A 137 -16.04 -8.20 5.20
C PHE A 137 -17.24 -8.45 4.28
N TYR A 138 -18.18 -7.52 4.27
CA TYR A 138 -19.31 -7.48 3.37
C TYR A 138 -19.70 -6.04 3.05
N ASP A 139 -20.40 -5.84 1.92
CA ASP A 139 -20.85 -4.50 1.51
C ASP A 139 -22.00 -4.01 2.39
N GLU A 140 -21.97 -2.73 2.74
CA GLU A 140 -23.12 -2.06 3.32
C GLU A 140 -24.34 -2.17 2.36
N PRO A 141 -25.54 -2.54 2.87
CA PRO A 141 -26.69 -2.76 2.02
C PRO A 141 -27.19 -1.47 1.35
N GLY A 142 -27.37 -1.55 0.03
CA GLY A 142 -28.04 -0.54 -0.79
C GLY A 142 -27.09 0.44 -1.48
N PRO A 143 -27.42 0.90 -2.69
CA PRO A 143 -26.58 1.86 -3.38
C PRO A 143 -26.74 3.25 -2.78
N LEU A 144 -25.67 3.82 -2.27
CA LEU A 144 -25.57 5.25 -1.97
C LEU A 144 -25.44 6.01 -3.30
N ARG A 145 -26.15 7.12 -3.45
CA ARG A 145 -26.15 7.91 -4.69
C ARG A 145 -25.91 9.39 -4.41
N THR A 146 -25.09 10.01 -5.27
CA THR A 146 -24.93 11.47 -5.28
C THR A 146 -26.19 12.14 -5.77
N SER A 147 -26.34 13.46 -5.55
CA SER A 147 -27.43 14.27 -6.12
C SER A 147 -27.48 14.19 -7.65
N GLY A 148 -26.34 14.03 -8.30
CA GLY A 148 -26.22 13.78 -9.73
C GLY A 148 -26.70 12.40 -10.17
N GLY A 149 -27.04 11.51 -9.22
CA GLY A 149 -27.52 10.14 -9.47
C GLY A 149 -26.40 9.15 -9.81
N ASN A 150 -25.13 9.45 -9.53
CA ASN A 150 -24.01 8.52 -9.58
C ASN A 150 -24.02 7.65 -8.32
N GLU A 151 -23.71 6.38 -8.45
CA GLU A 151 -23.55 5.47 -7.32
C GLU A 151 -22.18 5.66 -6.69
N LEU A 152 -22.17 5.67 -5.37
CA LEU A 152 -20.96 5.71 -4.55
C LEU A 152 -20.59 4.30 -4.12
N ARG A 153 -19.32 4.08 -3.89
CA ARG A 153 -18.77 2.83 -3.37
C ARG A 153 -19.41 2.51 -2.01
N PRO A 154 -19.91 1.27 -1.79
CA PRO A 154 -20.45 0.87 -0.50
C PRO A 154 -19.34 0.76 0.54
N LYS A 155 -19.66 1.07 1.79
CA LYS A 155 -18.77 0.81 2.94
C LYS A 155 -18.56 -0.68 3.10
N GLN A 156 -17.33 -1.07 3.45
CA GLN A 156 -16.99 -2.43 3.79
C GLN A 156 -17.16 -2.62 5.29
N LEU A 157 -18.15 -3.41 5.67
CA LEU A 157 -18.45 -3.70 7.07
C LEU A 157 -17.74 -4.98 7.50
N GLU A 158 -17.07 -4.97 8.64
CA GLU A 158 -16.46 -6.16 9.23
C GLU A 158 -17.54 -7.02 9.89
N ALA A 159 -17.47 -8.33 9.66
CA ALA A 159 -18.43 -9.27 10.21
C ALA A 159 -18.04 -9.71 11.62
N GLU A 160 -18.93 -9.51 12.57
CA GLU A 160 -18.80 -9.98 13.96
C GLU A 160 -19.25 -11.43 14.10
N VAL A 161 -18.48 -12.38 13.56
CA VAL A 161 -18.80 -13.82 13.60
C VAL A 161 -17.55 -14.65 13.91
N TRP A 162 -17.75 -15.85 14.45
CA TRP A 162 -16.68 -16.84 14.57
C TRP A 162 -16.25 -17.35 13.20
N LEU A 163 -14.96 -17.36 12.96
CA LEU A 163 -14.34 -17.81 11.72
C LEU A 163 -13.63 -19.15 11.92
N HIS A 164 -13.52 -19.92 10.84
CA HIS A 164 -12.66 -21.09 10.74
C HIS A 164 -11.84 -20.97 9.45
N THR A 165 -10.53 -20.86 9.58
CA THR A 165 -9.65 -20.64 8.44
C THR A 165 -8.45 -21.58 8.51
N THR A 166 -8.12 -22.22 7.40
CA THR A 166 -6.86 -22.95 7.25
C THR A 166 -5.76 -21.93 6.94
N VAL A 167 -4.67 -22.01 7.69
CA VAL A 167 -3.55 -21.07 7.57
C VAL A 167 -2.76 -21.36 6.29
N ALA A 168 -2.46 -20.31 5.53
CA ALA A 168 -1.60 -20.34 4.36
C ALA A 168 -0.24 -19.68 4.66
N GLU A 169 0.75 -19.90 3.82
CA GLU A 169 2.01 -19.13 3.89
C GLU A 169 1.74 -17.66 3.53
N ALA A 170 2.47 -16.74 4.14
CA ALA A 170 2.34 -15.32 3.86
C ALA A 170 2.54 -15.04 2.35
N GLY A 171 1.60 -14.30 1.75
CA GLY A 171 1.58 -14.02 0.31
C GLY A 171 1.32 -15.24 -0.58
N GLU A 172 0.86 -16.35 0.00
CA GLU A 172 0.53 -17.62 -0.70
C GLU A 172 1.53 -18.02 -1.80
N LEU A 173 2.81 -17.92 -1.50
CA LEU A 173 3.87 -18.39 -2.41
C LEU A 173 3.87 -19.90 -2.58
N ALA A 174 3.23 -20.63 -1.65
CA ALA A 174 2.99 -22.08 -1.76
C ALA A 174 1.65 -22.36 -2.44
N ASP A 175 1.56 -23.50 -3.10
CA ASP A 175 0.32 -24.00 -3.68
C ASP A 175 -0.51 -24.69 -2.58
N GLY A 176 -1.27 -23.89 -1.84
CA GLY A 176 -2.21 -24.36 -0.81
C GLY A 176 -1.84 -24.04 0.64
N PRO A 177 -2.47 -24.75 1.60
CA PRO A 177 -2.25 -24.54 3.03
C PRO A 177 -0.83 -24.81 3.48
N LEU A 178 -0.40 -24.11 4.53
CA LEU A 178 0.87 -24.37 5.21
C LEU A 178 0.95 -25.83 5.67
N LYS A 179 1.99 -26.54 5.27
CA LYS A 179 2.23 -27.94 5.63
C LYS A 179 3.28 -28.09 6.70
N LEU A 180 2.88 -28.60 7.85
CA LEU A 180 3.74 -28.93 8.97
C LEU A 180 4.16 -30.40 8.86
N LYS A 181 5.45 -30.67 8.68
CA LYS A 181 5.99 -32.03 8.70
C LYS A 181 6.18 -32.50 10.14
N LEU A 182 5.23 -33.27 10.66
CA LEU A 182 5.30 -33.83 11.99
C LEU A 182 5.71 -35.30 11.93
N ALA A 183 6.65 -35.70 12.79
CA ALA A 183 6.95 -37.11 13.04
C ALA A 183 5.88 -37.68 13.97
N LYS A 184 5.77 -39.00 14.01
CA LYS A 184 4.93 -39.66 15.04
C LYS A 184 5.52 -39.42 16.42
N GLY A 185 4.73 -38.89 17.36
CA GLY A 185 5.16 -38.58 18.73
C GLY A 185 4.68 -37.24 19.23
N GLU A 186 5.33 -36.77 20.30
CA GLU A 186 5.01 -35.55 20.98
C GLU A 186 5.73 -34.34 20.31
N HIS A 187 5.01 -33.27 20.09
CA HIS A 187 5.47 -32.00 19.50
C HIS A 187 4.93 -30.83 20.29
N ARG A 188 5.70 -29.75 20.38
CA ARG A 188 5.28 -28.48 20.93
C ARG A 188 4.90 -27.51 19.81
N ILE A 189 3.66 -27.04 19.79
CA ILE A 189 3.14 -26.07 18.83
C ILE A 189 2.93 -24.75 19.56
N ARG A 190 3.59 -23.69 19.11
CA ARG A 190 3.46 -22.34 19.67
C ARG A 190 3.16 -21.33 18.57
N LEU A 191 2.11 -20.53 18.78
CA LEU A 191 1.74 -19.39 17.94
C LEU A 191 1.98 -18.13 18.77
N GLU A 192 2.76 -17.19 18.24
CA GLU A 192 3.11 -15.92 18.90
C GLU A 192 2.52 -14.76 18.11
N ASN A 193 1.66 -13.96 18.73
CA ASN A 193 0.98 -12.84 18.08
C ASN A 193 1.96 -11.70 17.82
N VAL A 194 2.06 -11.30 16.56
CA VAL A 194 2.90 -10.18 16.10
C VAL A 194 2.09 -8.90 15.96
N ARG A 195 0.83 -9.02 15.51
CA ARG A 195 -0.04 -7.86 15.26
C ARG A 195 -1.51 -8.24 15.26
N GLY A 196 -2.36 -7.33 15.74
CA GLY A 196 -3.81 -7.51 15.81
C GLY A 196 -4.26 -8.31 17.01
N THR A 197 -5.57 -8.46 17.18
CA THR A 197 -6.17 -9.12 18.34
C THR A 197 -7.27 -10.08 17.94
N ALA A 198 -7.36 -11.21 18.61
CA ALA A 198 -8.39 -12.22 18.36
C ALA A 198 -8.82 -12.94 19.64
N ALA A 199 -10.06 -13.40 19.66
CA ALA A 199 -10.50 -14.40 20.62
C ALA A 199 -10.39 -15.77 19.94
N VAL A 200 -9.54 -16.68 20.45
CA VAL A 200 -9.27 -17.98 19.86
C VAL A 200 -9.95 -19.07 20.65
N ASP A 201 -10.78 -19.85 19.96
CA ASP A 201 -11.50 -21.00 20.53
C ASP A 201 -10.67 -22.27 20.49
N TYR A 202 -10.07 -22.55 19.32
CA TYR A 202 -9.21 -23.70 19.12
C TYR A 202 -8.24 -23.49 17.94
N VAL A 203 -7.19 -24.30 17.95
CA VAL A 203 -6.34 -24.54 16.79
C VAL A 203 -6.50 -26.03 16.41
N GLN A 204 -6.49 -26.35 15.13
CA GLN A 204 -6.69 -27.70 14.62
C GLN A 204 -5.53 -28.10 13.69
N LEU A 205 -5.01 -29.30 13.92
CA LEU A 205 -4.10 -29.94 12.97
C LEU A 205 -4.88 -30.98 12.16
N ILE A 206 -4.88 -30.81 10.85
CA ILE A 206 -5.59 -31.66 9.89
C ILE A 206 -4.55 -32.37 9.05
N LYS A 207 -4.63 -33.72 8.96
CA LYS A 207 -3.73 -34.44 8.05
C LYS A 207 -4.03 -34.02 6.62
N SER A 208 -2.99 -33.54 5.91
CA SER A 208 -3.14 -33.04 4.55
C SER A 208 -3.57 -34.17 3.60
N GLU A 209 -4.66 -33.96 2.89
CA GLU A 209 -5.16 -34.84 1.86
C GLU A 209 -5.17 -34.13 0.51
N LYS A 210 -4.68 -34.78 -0.54
CA LYS A 210 -4.77 -34.20 -1.88
C LYS A 210 -6.20 -34.38 -2.41
N PRO A 211 -6.82 -33.32 -2.96
CA PRO A 211 -8.10 -33.49 -3.64
C PRO A 211 -8.00 -34.53 -4.77
N ALA A 212 -9.08 -35.30 -4.99
CA ALA A 212 -9.15 -36.24 -6.11
C ALA A 212 -9.10 -35.48 -7.46
N ALA A 213 -8.68 -36.18 -8.52
CA ALA A 213 -8.73 -35.58 -9.86
C ALA A 213 -10.19 -35.42 -10.34
N TYR A 214 -10.45 -34.53 -11.29
CA TYR A 214 -11.78 -34.32 -11.86
C TYR A 214 -12.41 -35.62 -12.40
N ALA A 215 -11.61 -36.50 -13.03
CA ALA A 215 -12.06 -37.79 -13.54
C ALA A 215 -12.65 -38.66 -12.42
N ASP A 216 -12.00 -38.68 -11.26
CA ASP A 216 -12.48 -39.46 -10.10
C ASP A 216 -13.72 -38.81 -9.47
N TYR A 217 -13.75 -37.47 -9.39
CA TYR A 217 -14.94 -36.72 -8.96
C TYR A 217 -16.14 -37.02 -9.85
N LYS A 218 -15.96 -37.01 -11.18
CA LYS A 218 -17.00 -37.31 -12.16
C LYS A 218 -17.48 -38.74 -12.01
N ALA A 219 -16.55 -39.69 -11.90
CA ALA A 219 -16.85 -41.10 -11.70
C ALA A 219 -17.61 -41.37 -10.39
N ALA A 220 -17.23 -40.72 -9.28
CA ALA A 220 -17.91 -40.86 -7.99
C ALA A 220 -19.36 -40.34 -8.01
N ASN A 221 -19.69 -39.46 -8.93
CA ASN A 221 -21.01 -38.89 -9.13
C ASN A 221 -21.71 -39.43 -10.37
N ASP A 222 -21.12 -40.43 -11.06
CA ASP A 222 -21.72 -41.08 -12.24
C ASP A 222 -23.05 -41.75 -11.90
N GLY A 223 -24.04 -41.61 -12.79
CA GLY A 223 -25.41 -42.10 -12.56
C GLY A 223 -26.27 -41.15 -11.69
N LYS A 224 -25.76 -40.08 -11.14
CA LYS A 224 -26.60 -39.02 -10.56
C LYS A 224 -27.37 -38.29 -11.66
N ARG A 225 -28.61 -37.91 -11.34
CA ARG A 225 -29.55 -37.31 -12.28
C ARG A 225 -28.97 -36.03 -12.92
N THR A 226 -29.02 -35.93 -14.24
CA THR A 226 -28.87 -34.66 -14.93
C THR A 226 -30.16 -33.87 -14.70
N ALA A 227 -30.03 -32.62 -14.24
CA ALA A 227 -31.20 -31.73 -14.11
C ALA A 227 -31.95 -31.70 -15.45
N ASP A 228 -33.26 -31.88 -15.42
CA ASP A 228 -34.13 -31.90 -16.59
C ASP A 228 -34.26 -30.50 -17.25
N SER A 229 -33.36 -29.63 -16.92
CA SER A 229 -33.42 -28.22 -17.18
C SER A 229 -32.50 -27.83 -18.36
N GLN A 230 -32.88 -28.19 -19.57
CA GLN A 230 -32.33 -27.59 -20.80
C GLN A 230 -32.40 -26.04 -20.82
N LYS A 231 -32.85 -25.41 -19.74
CA LYS A 231 -33.20 -23.99 -19.67
C LYS A 231 -32.67 -23.26 -18.43
N THR A 232 -31.95 -23.90 -17.52
CA THR A 232 -31.41 -23.20 -16.33
C THR A 232 -30.25 -22.36 -16.74
N PHE A 233 -30.37 -21.04 -16.54
CA PHE A 233 -29.32 -20.07 -16.65
C PHE A 233 -29.56 -19.03 -15.56
N ILE A 234 -28.70 -19.02 -14.56
CA ILE A 234 -28.82 -18.15 -13.38
C ILE A 234 -27.56 -17.31 -13.33
N THR A 235 -27.71 -16.00 -13.18
CA THR A 235 -26.61 -15.05 -13.03
C THR A 235 -26.57 -14.51 -11.62
N VAL A 236 -25.39 -14.36 -11.08
CA VAL A 236 -25.09 -13.61 -9.86
C VAL A 236 -24.17 -12.47 -10.26
N GLN A 237 -24.62 -11.25 -10.02
CA GLN A 237 -23.84 -10.05 -10.31
C GLN A 237 -22.60 -10.00 -9.39
N ALA A 238 -21.44 -9.71 -9.96
CA ALA A 238 -20.18 -9.81 -9.22
C ALA A 238 -20.02 -8.73 -8.15
N GLU A 239 -20.66 -7.59 -8.33
CA GLU A 239 -20.72 -6.52 -7.32
C GLU A 239 -21.55 -6.91 -6.09
N HIS A 240 -22.35 -7.98 -6.15
CA HIS A 240 -23.16 -8.47 -5.02
C HIS A 240 -22.51 -9.66 -4.33
N ALA A 241 -21.28 -9.48 -3.86
CA ALA A 241 -20.56 -10.50 -3.11
C ALA A 241 -21.24 -10.83 -1.77
N PHE A 242 -21.16 -12.09 -1.37
CA PHE A 242 -21.66 -12.56 -0.07
C PHE A 242 -20.70 -12.18 1.06
N ALA A 243 -19.39 -12.44 0.85
CA ALA A 243 -18.34 -12.16 1.80
C ALA A 243 -16.98 -11.99 1.10
N LYS A 244 -16.05 -11.32 1.77
CA LYS A 244 -14.74 -10.96 1.25
C LYS A 244 -13.66 -11.05 2.32
N SER A 245 -12.43 -11.36 1.92
CA SER A 245 -11.29 -11.51 2.84
C SER A 245 -10.65 -10.20 3.27
N ALA A 246 -10.94 -9.09 2.59
CA ALA A 246 -10.35 -7.80 2.89
C ALA A 246 -11.31 -6.64 2.54
N SER A 247 -11.21 -5.54 3.27
CA SER A 247 -12.01 -4.33 3.02
C SER A 247 -11.66 -3.65 1.69
N GLY A 248 -10.45 -3.84 1.16
CA GLY A 248 -10.04 -3.35 -0.16
C GLY A 248 -10.73 -4.02 -1.34
N LEU A 249 -11.48 -5.11 -1.13
CA LEU A 249 -12.21 -5.85 -2.17
C LEU A 249 -13.62 -5.25 -2.44
N PHE A 250 -13.69 -3.96 -2.58
CA PHE A 250 -14.95 -3.26 -2.85
C PHE A 250 -15.36 -3.37 -4.33
N PRO A 251 -16.66 -3.29 -4.63
CA PRO A 251 -17.14 -3.27 -6.01
C PRO A 251 -16.81 -1.95 -6.71
N THR A 252 -16.63 -2.02 -8.02
CA THR A 252 -16.17 -0.94 -8.90
C THR A 252 -17.15 -0.62 -10.02
N THR A 253 -16.81 0.37 -10.85
CA THR A 253 -17.60 0.83 -11.98
C THR A 253 -16.87 0.58 -13.28
N ASP A 254 -17.44 -0.23 -14.17
CA ASP A 254 -17.02 -0.31 -15.57
C ASP A 254 -18.04 0.37 -16.49
N ARG A 255 -17.53 1.12 -17.46
CA ARG A 255 -18.30 1.80 -18.51
C ARG A 255 -17.81 1.47 -19.90
N SER A 256 -16.91 0.51 -20.03
CA SER A 256 -16.28 0.16 -21.32
C SER A 256 -17.20 -0.66 -22.23
N SER A 257 -18.19 -1.36 -21.66
CA SER A 257 -19.08 -2.25 -22.41
C SER A 257 -20.56 -1.98 -22.10
N PRO A 258 -21.40 -1.90 -23.12
CA PRO A 258 -22.86 -1.76 -22.92
C PRO A 258 -23.54 -3.06 -22.44
N LEU A 259 -22.80 -4.16 -22.30
CA LEU A 259 -23.30 -5.43 -21.75
C LEU A 259 -23.04 -5.57 -20.25
N THR A 260 -22.20 -4.71 -19.67
CA THR A 260 -21.98 -4.69 -18.23
C THR A 260 -23.19 -4.14 -17.52
N THR A 261 -23.71 -4.83 -16.52
CA THR A 261 -24.97 -4.47 -15.84
C THR A 261 -24.77 -4.32 -14.33
N PRO A 262 -25.43 -3.33 -13.70
CA PRO A 262 -26.34 -2.33 -14.25
C PRO A 262 -25.64 -1.34 -15.19
N TYR A 263 -26.29 -1.02 -16.31
CA TYR A 263 -25.73 -0.19 -17.36
C TYR A 263 -26.23 1.25 -17.30
N SER A 264 -25.32 2.21 -17.45
CA SER A 264 -25.64 3.59 -17.78
C SER A 264 -24.54 4.22 -18.63
N PRO A 265 -24.88 4.86 -19.76
CA PRO A 265 -23.89 5.52 -20.61
C PRO A 265 -23.41 6.86 -20.00
N THR A 266 -24.14 7.44 -19.06
CA THR A 266 -23.86 8.78 -18.51
C THR A 266 -23.63 8.79 -17.01
N LYS A 267 -24.16 7.83 -16.26
CA LYS A 267 -24.04 7.76 -14.80
C LYS A 267 -23.01 6.70 -14.40
N LEU A 268 -22.35 6.91 -13.27
CA LEU A 268 -21.57 5.87 -12.63
C LEU A 268 -22.51 4.86 -11.99
N ARG A 269 -22.31 3.57 -12.30
CA ARG A 269 -23.02 2.45 -11.71
C ARG A 269 -21.98 1.47 -11.16
N ILE A 270 -22.21 1.00 -9.97
CA ILE A 270 -21.44 -0.09 -9.39
C ILE A 270 -21.90 -1.37 -10.08
N ASN A 271 -21.05 -2.01 -10.86
CA ASN A 271 -21.41 -3.11 -11.74
C ASN A 271 -20.31 -4.12 -12.02
N THR A 272 -19.17 -3.99 -11.33
CA THR A 272 -18.06 -4.96 -11.42
C THR A 272 -17.38 -5.11 -10.06
N VAL A 273 -16.55 -6.11 -9.91
CA VAL A 273 -15.64 -6.28 -8.78
C VAL A 273 -14.27 -6.75 -9.28
N GLY A 274 -13.21 -6.30 -8.63
CA GLY A 274 -11.86 -6.77 -8.91
C GLY A 274 -10.99 -5.77 -9.67
N GLY A 275 -10.28 -6.25 -10.71
CA GLY A 275 -9.18 -5.50 -11.31
C GLY A 275 -8.00 -5.40 -10.33
N SER A 276 -7.37 -4.24 -10.23
CA SER A 276 -6.26 -3.98 -9.30
C SER A 276 -6.65 -4.07 -7.81
N ASN A 277 -7.96 -4.08 -7.49
CA ASN A 277 -8.41 -4.23 -6.11
C ASN A 277 -8.44 -5.69 -5.65
N TRP A 278 -8.35 -6.64 -6.57
CA TRP A 278 -8.40 -8.08 -6.29
C TRP A 278 -7.29 -8.81 -7.04
N GLU A 279 -6.07 -8.59 -6.60
CA GLU A 279 -4.88 -9.07 -7.30
C GLU A 279 -3.87 -9.84 -6.42
N LEU A 280 -3.98 -9.73 -5.09
CA LEU A 280 -2.99 -10.32 -4.19
C LEU A 280 -3.36 -11.76 -3.83
N PRO A 281 -2.42 -12.72 -3.85
CA PRO A 281 -2.63 -14.09 -3.42
C PRO A 281 -3.26 -14.15 -2.02
N GLY A 282 -4.18 -15.10 -1.79
CA GLY A 282 -4.94 -15.24 -0.55
C GLY A 282 -6.19 -14.38 -0.46
N GLN A 283 -6.32 -13.33 -1.26
CA GLN A 283 -7.57 -12.55 -1.34
C GLN A 283 -8.68 -13.37 -1.98
N TRP A 284 -9.86 -13.36 -1.37
CA TRP A 284 -11.00 -14.09 -1.92
C TRP A 284 -12.31 -13.33 -1.80
N ILE A 285 -13.22 -13.68 -2.72
CA ILE A 285 -14.60 -13.19 -2.75
C ILE A 285 -15.52 -14.41 -2.87
N SER A 286 -16.62 -14.42 -2.12
CA SER A 286 -17.62 -15.51 -2.17
C SER A 286 -18.99 -15.02 -2.61
N TYR A 287 -19.75 -15.94 -3.18
CA TYR A 287 -21.09 -15.72 -3.74
C TYR A 287 -22.03 -16.84 -3.33
N LYS A 288 -23.31 -16.53 -3.17
CA LYS A 288 -24.37 -17.50 -2.97
C LYS A 288 -25.02 -17.84 -4.32
N LEU A 289 -25.08 -19.14 -4.61
CA LEU A 289 -25.72 -19.70 -5.78
C LEU A 289 -26.99 -20.43 -5.37
N GLU A 290 -28.15 -20.00 -5.84
CA GLU A 290 -29.39 -20.71 -5.62
C GLU A 290 -29.62 -21.75 -6.71
N VAL A 291 -29.51 -23.04 -6.36
CA VAL A 291 -29.71 -24.18 -7.27
C VAL A 291 -31.15 -24.62 -7.20
N PRO A 292 -31.93 -24.48 -8.30
CA PRO A 292 -33.37 -24.79 -8.29
C PRO A 292 -33.69 -26.27 -8.22
N GLU A 293 -32.83 -27.11 -8.78
CA GLU A 293 -32.97 -28.56 -8.83
C GLU A 293 -31.63 -29.25 -8.73
N ALA A 294 -31.57 -30.43 -8.07
CA ALA A 294 -30.35 -31.24 -8.02
C ALA A 294 -29.94 -31.71 -9.42
N GLY A 295 -28.67 -31.56 -9.77
CA GLY A 295 -28.16 -32.00 -11.07
C GLY A 295 -26.77 -31.52 -11.43
N TRP A 296 -26.35 -31.82 -12.64
CA TRP A 296 -25.07 -31.36 -13.20
C TRP A 296 -25.21 -29.99 -13.83
N TYR A 297 -24.27 -29.10 -13.50
CA TYR A 297 -24.22 -27.73 -13.97
C TYR A 297 -22.81 -27.34 -14.42
N LYS A 298 -22.73 -26.36 -15.32
CA LYS A 298 -21.52 -25.59 -15.63
C LYS A 298 -21.51 -24.29 -14.82
N ILE A 299 -20.34 -23.90 -14.37
CA ILE A 299 -20.11 -22.60 -13.77
C ILE A 299 -19.24 -21.78 -14.73
N GLY A 300 -19.64 -20.58 -15.03
CA GLY A 300 -18.89 -19.67 -15.88
C GLY A 300 -18.89 -18.24 -15.33
N ALA A 301 -18.03 -17.40 -15.88
CA ALA A 301 -17.93 -15.99 -15.51
C ALA A 301 -17.73 -15.11 -16.74
N ARG A 302 -18.27 -13.89 -16.70
CA ARG A 302 -17.90 -12.82 -17.60
C ARG A 302 -16.81 -12.01 -16.91
N TYR A 303 -15.63 -11.95 -17.53
CA TYR A 303 -14.42 -11.41 -16.93
C TYR A 303 -13.64 -10.50 -17.89
N HIS A 304 -12.76 -9.71 -17.30
CA HIS A 304 -11.82 -8.86 -17.98
C HIS A 304 -10.44 -9.00 -17.32
N GLN A 305 -9.41 -9.34 -18.13
CA GLN A 305 -8.04 -9.44 -17.66
C GLN A 305 -7.13 -8.84 -18.74
N ASN A 306 -6.86 -7.54 -18.67
CA ASN A 306 -6.11 -6.78 -19.67
C ASN A 306 -4.73 -6.31 -19.19
N GLU A 307 -4.28 -6.73 -18.01
CA GLU A 307 -3.02 -6.27 -17.41
C GLU A 307 -1.87 -7.26 -17.63
N VAL A 308 -2.10 -8.56 -17.44
CA VAL A 308 -1.03 -9.58 -17.53
C VAL A 308 -0.89 -10.09 -18.98
N LYS A 309 -0.36 -9.25 -19.85
CA LYS A 309 -0.24 -9.53 -21.29
C LYS A 309 0.65 -10.73 -21.58
N GLY A 310 0.12 -11.67 -22.37
CA GLY A 310 0.85 -12.86 -22.83
C GLY A 310 0.97 -13.95 -21.75
N SER A 311 0.14 -13.88 -20.69
CA SER A 311 0.03 -14.86 -19.64
C SER A 311 -1.42 -15.00 -19.20
N PHE A 312 -1.65 -15.57 -18.03
CA PHE A 312 -2.95 -15.76 -17.41
C PHE A 312 -2.87 -15.38 -15.93
N VAL A 313 -4.03 -15.22 -15.31
CA VAL A 313 -4.17 -15.13 -13.86
C VAL A 313 -4.94 -16.36 -13.36
N SER A 314 -4.77 -16.73 -12.11
CA SER A 314 -5.35 -17.94 -11.56
C SER A 314 -6.27 -17.66 -10.37
N ARG A 315 -7.33 -18.49 -10.26
CA ARG A 315 -8.22 -18.51 -9.11
C ARG A 315 -8.41 -19.95 -8.61
N LYS A 316 -8.32 -20.11 -7.32
CA LYS A 316 -8.70 -21.35 -6.63
C LYS A 316 -10.20 -21.29 -6.36
N ILE A 317 -10.89 -22.34 -6.70
CA ILE A 317 -12.35 -22.42 -6.62
C ILE A 317 -12.76 -23.32 -5.47
N TRP A 318 -13.52 -22.76 -4.56
CA TRP A 318 -14.11 -23.47 -3.45
C TRP A 318 -15.62 -23.56 -3.64
N LEU A 319 -16.19 -24.71 -3.31
CA LEU A 319 -17.63 -24.95 -3.32
C LEU A 319 -18.03 -25.55 -1.98
N ASP A 320 -18.91 -24.88 -1.25
CA ASP A 320 -19.35 -25.27 0.09
C ASP A 320 -18.19 -25.55 1.07
N GLY A 321 -17.18 -24.66 1.03
CA GLY A 321 -16.00 -24.72 1.90
C GLY A 321 -14.96 -25.78 1.53
N LYS A 322 -15.06 -26.42 0.37
CA LYS A 322 -14.12 -27.44 -0.11
C LYS A 322 -13.70 -27.18 -1.56
N VAL A 323 -12.51 -27.63 -1.92
CA VAL A 323 -12.09 -27.73 -3.33
C VAL A 323 -12.57 -29.09 -3.85
N PRO A 324 -13.55 -29.16 -4.76
CA PRO A 324 -14.18 -30.41 -5.18
C PRO A 324 -13.22 -31.40 -5.83
N PHE A 325 -12.23 -30.91 -6.59
CA PHE A 325 -11.22 -31.75 -7.26
C PHE A 325 -9.95 -30.90 -7.53
N ALA A 326 -8.85 -31.58 -7.78
CA ALA A 326 -7.50 -31.01 -7.79
C ALA A 326 -7.32 -29.86 -8.81
N GLU A 327 -7.93 -29.93 -9.97
CA GLU A 327 -7.82 -28.94 -11.04
C GLU A 327 -8.43 -27.58 -10.68
N LEU A 328 -9.28 -27.52 -9.65
CA LEU A 328 -9.84 -26.27 -9.15
C LEU A 328 -8.90 -25.51 -8.21
N ASN A 329 -7.73 -26.04 -7.87
CA ASN A 329 -6.74 -25.29 -7.11
C ASN A 329 -6.18 -24.09 -7.90
N ALA A 330 -6.20 -24.12 -9.25
CA ALA A 330 -5.66 -23.06 -10.08
C ALA A 330 -6.35 -22.99 -11.44
N VAL A 331 -7.57 -22.47 -11.46
CA VAL A 331 -8.30 -22.23 -12.70
C VAL A 331 -7.75 -20.98 -13.37
N ARG A 332 -7.39 -21.07 -14.64
CA ARG A 332 -6.75 -20.01 -15.41
C ARG A 332 -7.77 -19.09 -16.07
N PHE A 333 -7.48 -17.79 -16.04
CA PHE A 333 -8.18 -16.74 -16.78
C PHE A 333 -7.17 -16.07 -17.73
N PRO A 334 -7.21 -16.40 -19.02
CA PRO A 334 -6.28 -15.86 -20.01
C PRO A 334 -6.37 -14.35 -20.18
N TYR A 335 -5.29 -13.74 -20.71
CA TYR A 335 -5.28 -12.33 -21.07
C TYR A 335 -6.30 -12.04 -22.18
N GLU A 336 -7.20 -11.09 -21.90
CA GLU A 336 -8.22 -10.62 -22.84
C GLU A 336 -8.33 -9.09 -22.75
N GLN A 337 -8.14 -8.41 -23.87
CA GLN A 337 -8.26 -6.94 -23.94
C GLN A 337 -9.68 -6.42 -23.79
N LYS A 338 -10.65 -7.29 -23.98
CA LYS A 338 -12.08 -7.01 -23.93
C LYS A 338 -12.75 -7.96 -22.98
N TRP A 339 -13.95 -7.59 -22.57
CA TRP A 339 -14.78 -8.49 -21.80
C TRP A 339 -14.98 -9.83 -22.50
N SER A 340 -14.66 -10.90 -21.83
CA SER A 340 -14.78 -12.27 -22.32
C SER A 340 -15.64 -13.11 -21.38
N VAL A 341 -16.12 -14.23 -21.85
CA VAL A 341 -16.84 -15.20 -21.03
C VAL A 341 -16.08 -16.52 -21.08
N THR A 342 -15.85 -17.11 -19.93
CA THR A 342 -15.26 -18.45 -19.81
C THR A 342 -16.13 -19.35 -18.94
N GLU A 343 -16.09 -20.65 -19.22
CA GLU A 343 -16.63 -21.72 -18.36
C GLU A 343 -15.44 -22.39 -17.66
N LEU A 344 -15.56 -22.69 -16.36
CA LEU A 344 -14.45 -23.28 -15.59
C LEU A 344 -14.01 -24.60 -16.23
N GLY A 345 -12.72 -24.74 -16.55
CA GLY A 345 -12.13 -25.90 -17.24
C GLY A 345 -12.14 -25.83 -18.76
N GLU A 346 -12.76 -24.83 -19.38
CA GLU A 346 -12.80 -24.66 -20.85
C GLU A 346 -11.40 -24.61 -21.47
N GLU A 347 -10.44 -24.04 -20.76
CA GLU A 347 -9.03 -23.94 -21.21
C GLU A 347 -8.33 -25.31 -21.34
N THR A 348 -8.85 -26.34 -20.67
CA THR A 348 -8.33 -27.73 -20.78
C THR A 348 -9.05 -28.57 -21.82
N GLY A 349 -10.05 -28.02 -22.51
CA GLY A 349 -10.79 -28.64 -23.61
C GLY A 349 -12.29 -28.62 -23.43
N GLU A 350 -12.81 -29.14 -22.32
CA GLU A 350 -14.24 -29.16 -22.00
C GLU A 350 -14.50 -28.54 -20.62
N PRO A 351 -15.60 -27.79 -20.45
CA PRO A 351 -15.99 -27.24 -19.15
C PRO A 351 -16.20 -28.34 -18.10
N TYR A 352 -15.75 -28.03 -16.88
CA TYR A 352 -16.05 -28.90 -15.74
C TYR A 352 -17.54 -28.88 -15.41
N LEU A 353 -18.07 -30.06 -15.09
CA LEU A 353 -19.44 -30.24 -14.61
C LEU A 353 -19.42 -30.41 -13.09
N PHE A 354 -20.29 -29.68 -12.42
CA PHE A 354 -20.48 -29.72 -10.98
C PHE A 354 -21.81 -30.35 -10.64
N TYR A 355 -21.82 -31.40 -9.82
CA TYR A 355 -23.06 -31.93 -9.29
C TYR A 355 -23.46 -31.14 -8.06
N LEU A 356 -24.58 -30.42 -8.14
CA LEU A 356 -25.11 -29.59 -7.07
C LEU A 356 -26.47 -30.13 -6.63
N GLU A 357 -26.70 -30.18 -5.33
CA GLU A 357 -28.00 -30.46 -4.76
C GLU A 357 -28.92 -29.25 -4.88
N LYS A 358 -30.21 -29.42 -4.72
CA LYS A 358 -31.15 -28.30 -4.67
C LYS A 358 -30.91 -27.47 -3.40
N GLY A 359 -30.78 -26.18 -3.52
CA GLY A 359 -30.65 -25.26 -2.40
C GLY A 359 -29.60 -24.21 -2.64
N GLU A 360 -29.17 -23.55 -1.55
CA GLU A 360 -28.13 -22.56 -1.56
C GLU A 360 -26.74 -23.23 -1.47
N HIS A 361 -25.82 -22.80 -2.32
CA HIS A 361 -24.42 -23.20 -2.34
C HIS A 361 -23.54 -21.96 -2.27
N GLU A 362 -22.37 -22.09 -1.65
CA GLU A 362 -21.37 -21.02 -1.61
C GLU A 362 -20.24 -21.32 -2.59
N LEU A 363 -20.07 -20.41 -3.55
CA LEU A 363 -18.94 -20.40 -4.47
C LEU A 363 -17.93 -19.32 -4.00
N LYS A 364 -16.70 -19.72 -3.65
CA LYS A 364 -15.62 -18.80 -3.30
C LYS A 364 -14.52 -18.88 -4.35
N LEU A 365 -14.07 -17.72 -4.81
CA LEU A 365 -12.94 -17.54 -5.72
C LEU A 365 -11.82 -16.88 -4.96
N GLU A 366 -10.67 -17.56 -4.89
CA GLU A 366 -9.48 -17.11 -4.16
C GLU A 366 -8.32 -16.89 -5.13
N VAL A 367 -7.61 -15.78 -4.98
CA VAL A 367 -6.43 -15.47 -5.79
C VAL A 367 -5.32 -16.45 -5.44
N THR A 368 -4.76 -17.12 -6.45
CA THR A 368 -3.62 -18.03 -6.27
C THR A 368 -2.60 -17.83 -7.39
N LEU A 369 -1.34 -18.08 -7.10
CA LEU A 369 -0.29 -18.17 -8.13
C LEU A 369 -0.37 -19.51 -8.88
N GLY A 370 -0.97 -20.54 -8.28
CA GLY A 370 -1.07 -21.88 -8.85
C GLY A 370 0.29 -22.41 -9.34
N GLU A 371 0.34 -22.86 -10.58
CA GLU A 371 1.59 -23.38 -11.18
C GLU A 371 2.75 -22.38 -11.22
N MET A 372 2.47 -21.06 -11.16
CA MET A 372 3.49 -20.02 -11.12
C MET A 372 4.16 -19.90 -9.75
N ALA A 373 3.56 -20.42 -8.67
CA ALA A 373 4.07 -20.25 -7.30
C ALA A 373 5.51 -20.76 -7.15
N GLN A 374 5.78 -21.99 -7.60
CA GLN A 374 7.13 -22.56 -7.53
C GLN A 374 8.14 -21.79 -8.40
N ALA A 375 7.73 -21.31 -9.57
CA ALA A 375 8.59 -20.51 -10.43
C ALA A 375 8.95 -19.16 -9.76
N VAL A 376 7.97 -18.51 -9.13
CA VAL A 376 8.20 -17.25 -8.37
C VAL A 376 9.14 -17.48 -7.20
N GLN A 377 8.97 -18.54 -6.42
CA GLN A 377 9.87 -18.90 -5.32
C GLN A 377 11.31 -19.14 -5.80
N ASN A 378 11.47 -19.92 -6.86
CA ASN A 378 12.79 -20.20 -7.43
C ASN A 378 13.46 -18.90 -7.93
N VAL A 379 12.71 -18.04 -8.59
CA VAL A 379 13.24 -16.74 -9.06
C VAL A 379 13.56 -15.82 -7.89
N GLN A 380 12.77 -15.81 -6.83
CA GLN A 380 13.05 -15.02 -5.63
C GLN A 380 14.38 -15.44 -4.99
N GLN A 381 14.64 -16.76 -4.87
CA GLN A 381 15.91 -17.26 -4.37
C GLN A 381 17.06 -16.86 -5.30
N MET A 382 16.87 -16.96 -6.63
CA MET A 382 17.92 -16.54 -7.60
C MET A 382 18.22 -15.03 -7.49
N VAL A 383 17.20 -14.18 -7.33
CA VAL A 383 17.39 -12.73 -7.12
C VAL A 383 18.17 -12.47 -5.84
N TYR A 384 17.82 -13.15 -4.76
CA TYR A 384 18.57 -13.07 -3.50
C TYR A 384 20.04 -13.46 -3.68
N ASP A 385 20.31 -14.62 -4.28
CA ASP A 385 21.68 -15.13 -4.51
C ASP A 385 22.47 -14.17 -5.41
N LEU A 386 21.86 -13.64 -6.48
CA LEU A 386 22.50 -12.68 -7.36
C LEU A 386 22.83 -11.36 -6.68
N ASN A 387 21.95 -10.86 -5.81
CA ASN A 387 22.22 -9.67 -4.98
C ASN A 387 23.37 -9.92 -4.00
N GLN A 388 23.46 -11.11 -3.42
CA GLN A 388 24.59 -11.49 -2.57
C GLN A 388 25.91 -11.51 -3.37
N ILE A 389 25.89 -12.07 -4.58
CA ILE A 389 27.08 -12.09 -5.47
C ILE A 389 27.42 -10.65 -5.91
N TYR A 390 26.43 -9.86 -6.32
CA TYR A 390 26.62 -8.45 -6.69
C TYR A 390 27.33 -7.68 -5.58
N ARG A 391 26.84 -7.82 -4.35
CA ARG A 391 27.45 -7.19 -3.16
C ARG A 391 28.93 -7.61 -3.01
N LYS A 392 29.26 -8.91 -3.08
CA LYS A 392 30.64 -9.41 -3.00
C LYS A 392 31.53 -8.82 -4.11
N ILE A 393 30.98 -8.66 -5.31
CA ILE A 393 31.72 -8.03 -6.42
C ILE A 393 31.95 -6.55 -6.11
N VAL A 394 30.92 -5.82 -5.67
CA VAL A 394 31.05 -4.40 -5.28
C VAL A 394 32.06 -4.21 -4.15
N MET A 395 32.13 -5.12 -3.19
CA MET A 395 33.15 -5.07 -2.10
C MET A 395 34.59 -5.09 -2.64
N ILE A 396 34.82 -5.66 -3.82
CA ILE A 396 36.15 -5.75 -4.45
C ILE A 396 36.38 -4.60 -5.42
N THR A 397 35.36 -4.25 -6.23
CA THR A 397 35.52 -3.37 -7.38
C THR A 397 35.06 -1.93 -7.13
N GLY A 398 34.24 -1.72 -6.10
CA GLY A 398 33.41 -0.53 -5.97
C GLY A 398 32.19 -0.55 -6.90
N VAL A 399 31.29 0.41 -6.69
CA VAL A 399 30.06 0.58 -7.50
C VAL A 399 30.38 1.03 -8.92
N ASN A 400 31.44 1.81 -9.08
CA ASN A 400 31.96 2.29 -10.37
C ASN A 400 33.35 1.72 -10.62
N PRO A 401 33.49 0.48 -11.11
CA PRO A 401 34.77 -0.14 -11.34
C PRO A 401 35.62 0.59 -12.36
N ASP A 402 36.94 0.61 -12.16
CA ASP A 402 37.86 0.98 -13.23
C ASP A 402 37.86 -0.12 -14.31
N VAL A 403 37.35 0.19 -15.49
CA VAL A 403 37.19 -0.76 -16.60
C VAL A 403 38.50 -1.26 -17.20
N TYR A 404 39.63 -0.62 -16.88
CA TYR A 404 40.98 -0.98 -17.32
C TYR A 404 41.74 -1.82 -16.29
N ARG A 405 41.23 -1.91 -15.06
CA ARG A 405 41.82 -2.70 -14.01
C ARG A 405 41.35 -4.15 -14.06
N ASP A 406 42.28 -5.08 -13.97
CA ASP A 406 41.98 -6.49 -13.72
C ASP A 406 41.87 -6.72 -12.20
N TYR A 407 40.67 -7.07 -11.76
CA TYR A 407 40.35 -7.31 -10.34
C TYR A 407 40.50 -8.79 -9.95
N GLU A 408 40.76 -9.70 -10.91
CA GLU A 408 40.83 -11.15 -10.69
C GLU A 408 39.62 -11.66 -9.81
N ILE A 409 38.40 -11.21 -10.14
CA ILE A 409 37.19 -11.41 -9.29
C ILE A 409 36.94 -12.90 -9.07
N GLU A 410 37.13 -13.73 -10.08
CA GLU A 410 36.95 -15.18 -10.04
C GLU A 410 37.90 -15.86 -9.06
N LYS A 411 39.05 -15.24 -8.78
CA LYS A 411 40.00 -15.72 -7.76
C LYS A 411 39.67 -15.18 -6.39
N SER A 412 39.15 -13.97 -6.32
CA SER A 412 38.81 -13.27 -5.07
C SER A 412 37.51 -13.78 -4.43
N ILE A 413 36.57 -14.31 -5.23
CA ILE A 413 35.32 -14.91 -4.75
C ILE A 413 35.34 -16.42 -5.08
N PRO A 414 35.65 -17.28 -4.09
CA PRO A 414 35.69 -18.72 -4.30
C PRO A 414 34.36 -19.29 -4.81
N GLY A 415 34.40 -20.10 -5.85
CA GLY A 415 33.19 -20.74 -6.40
C GLY A 415 32.27 -19.84 -7.21
N LEU A 416 32.67 -18.59 -7.53
CA LEU A 416 31.82 -17.62 -8.24
C LEU A 416 31.32 -18.16 -9.59
N LEU A 417 32.21 -18.74 -10.37
CA LEU A 417 31.83 -19.22 -11.72
C LEU A 417 30.89 -20.43 -11.69
N GLU A 418 31.04 -21.30 -10.67
CA GLU A 418 30.11 -22.41 -10.43
C GLU A 418 28.74 -21.88 -9.97
N GLN A 419 28.70 -20.89 -9.10
CA GLN A 419 27.47 -20.25 -8.69
C GLN A 419 26.75 -19.60 -9.89
N PHE A 420 27.46 -18.84 -10.72
CA PHE A 420 26.89 -18.27 -11.93
C PHE A 420 26.36 -19.35 -12.88
N ARG A 421 27.06 -20.47 -13.04
CA ARG A 421 26.59 -21.58 -13.90
C ARG A 421 25.30 -22.18 -13.35
N SER A 422 25.27 -22.50 -12.06
CA SER A 422 24.09 -23.07 -11.40
C SER A 422 22.86 -22.14 -11.53
N ILE A 423 23.05 -20.83 -11.32
CA ILE A 423 21.98 -19.85 -11.45
C ILE A 423 21.53 -19.69 -12.92
N ALA A 424 22.47 -19.61 -13.86
CA ALA A 424 22.15 -19.51 -15.28
C ALA A 424 21.37 -20.72 -15.81
N ASP A 425 21.80 -21.94 -15.43
CA ASP A 425 21.09 -23.19 -15.77
C ASP A 425 19.68 -23.21 -15.15
N GLY A 426 19.55 -22.78 -13.90
CA GLY A 426 18.26 -22.62 -13.22
C GLY A 426 17.36 -21.62 -13.95
N MET A 427 17.88 -20.46 -14.36
CA MET A 427 17.15 -19.44 -15.12
C MET A 427 16.66 -19.96 -16.48
N ARG A 428 17.50 -20.73 -17.19
CA ARG A 428 17.11 -21.37 -18.46
C ARG A 428 15.95 -22.33 -18.25
N GLY A 429 16.03 -23.16 -17.19
CA GLY A 429 14.95 -24.10 -16.84
C GLY A 429 13.65 -23.37 -16.48
N GLN A 430 13.73 -22.30 -15.66
CA GLN A 430 12.53 -21.50 -15.31
C GLN A 430 11.97 -20.75 -16.53
N ALA A 431 12.79 -20.20 -17.41
CA ALA A 431 12.33 -19.55 -18.63
C ALA A 431 11.57 -20.52 -19.54
N GLN A 432 12.09 -21.74 -19.74
CA GLN A 432 11.41 -22.77 -20.52
C GLN A 432 10.06 -23.15 -19.87
N GLN A 433 10.03 -23.37 -18.56
CA GLN A 433 8.81 -23.70 -17.83
C GLN A 433 7.76 -22.59 -17.98
N LEU A 434 8.14 -21.32 -17.87
CA LEU A 434 7.25 -20.16 -18.06
C LEU A 434 6.69 -20.12 -19.50
N ASP A 435 7.51 -20.41 -20.50
CA ASP A 435 7.08 -20.45 -21.91
C ASP A 435 6.10 -21.60 -22.17
N GLU A 436 6.35 -22.77 -21.59
CA GLU A 436 5.44 -23.93 -21.65
C GLU A 436 4.09 -23.62 -21.01
N MET A 437 4.07 -23.03 -19.80
CA MET A 437 2.84 -22.64 -19.08
C MET A 437 2.03 -21.56 -19.82
N SER A 438 2.71 -20.59 -20.46
CA SER A 438 2.06 -19.49 -21.17
C SER A 438 1.76 -19.80 -22.65
N GLY A 439 2.28 -20.91 -23.18
CA GLY A 439 2.19 -21.28 -24.59
C GLY A 439 2.99 -20.37 -25.54
N GLN A 440 3.71 -19.40 -25.02
CA GLN A 440 4.53 -18.43 -25.77
C GLN A 440 5.58 -17.78 -24.89
N ALA A 441 6.64 -17.21 -25.51
CA ALA A 441 7.64 -16.43 -24.79
C ALA A 441 7.03 -15.14 -24.23
N ASN A 442 7.14 -14.96 -22.92
CA ASN A 442 6.62 -13.79 -22.20
C ASN A 442 7.75 -12.85 -21.71
N ALA A 443 7.40 -11.77 -20.99
CA ALA A 443 8.38 -10.83 -20.48
C ALA A 443 9.34 -11.48 -19.48
N GLY A 444 8.84 -12.36 -18.60
CA GLY A 444 9.63 -13.06 -17.59
C GLY A 444 10.66 -14.00 -18.18
N SER A 445 10.24 -14.88 -19.10
CA SER A 445 11.15 -15.83 -19.75
C SER A 445 12.27 -15.11 -20.53
N ARG A 446 11.93 -13.96 -21.14
CA ARG A 446 12.95 -13.14 -21.83
C ARG A 446 13.94 -12.52 -20.87
N THR A 447 13.48 -11.98 -19.73
CA THR A 447 14.35 -11.40 -18.70
C THR A 447 15.27 -12.44 -18.09
N LEU A 448 14.75 -13.63 -17.75
CA LEU A 448 15.54 -14.77 -17.27
C LEU A 448 16.59 -15.20 -18.30
N ASN A 449 16.21 -15.35 -19.56
CA ASN A 449 17.14 -15.72 -20.64
C ASN A 449 18.22 -14.67 -20.89
N LEU A 450 17.88 -13.37 -20.79
CA LEU A 450 18.83 -12.27 -20.95
C LEU A 450 19.88 -12.31 -19.81
N LEU A 451 19.44 -12.49 -18.59
CA LEU A 451 20.33 -12.55 -17.43
C LEU A 451 21.18 -13.84 -17.45
N ALA A 452 20.58 -14.99 -17.80
CA ALA A 452 21.35 -16.23 -18.01
C ALA A 452 22.46 -16.06 -19.03
N LEU A 453 22.16 -15.44 -20.20
CA LEU A 453 23.17 -15.15 -21.23
C LEU A 453 24.28 -14.22 -20.71
N GLN A 454 23.95 -13.25 -19.88
CA GLN A 454 24.92 -12.36 -19.23
C GLN A 454 25.85 -13.15 -18.29
N LEU A 455 25.28 -14.03 -17.46
CA LEU A 455 26.06 -14.88 -16.54
C LEU A 455 26.97 -15.86 -17.31
N GLU A 456 26.48 -16.49 -18.37
CA GLU A 456 27.26 -17.34 -19.29
C GLU A 456 28.46 -16.54 -19.86
N GLY A 457 28.21 -15.29 -20.30
CA GLY A 457 29.27 -14.39 -20.78
C GLY A 457 30.29 -14.02 -19.69
N PHE A 458 29.89 -13.95 -18.42
CA PHE A 458 30.80 -13.74 -17.29
C PHE A 458 31.62 -15.00 -16.95
N ILE A 459 31.06 -16.19 -17.14
CA ILE A 459 31.76 -17.46 -16.96
C ILE A 459 32.86 -17.58 -18.02
N ASP A 460 32.54 -17.30 -19.29
CA ASP A 460 33.48 -17.37 -20.41
C ASP A 460 34.58 -16.30 -20.32
N ARG A 461 34.23 -15.11 -19.79
CA ARG A 461 35.12 -13.96 -19.73
C ARG A 461 34.95 -13.19 -18.42
N PRO A 462 35.55 -13.65 -17.31
CA PRO A 462 35.43 -13.00 -16.00
C PRO A 462 35.93 -11.54 -16.00
N ASP A 463 36.86 -11.19 -16.90
CA ASP A 463 37.33 -9.81 -17.08
C ASP A 463 36.23 -8.81 -17.52
N GLN A 464 35.08 -9.31 -17.98
CA GLN A 464 33.95 -8.47 -18.37
C GLN A 464 33.02 -8.13 -17.20
N ILE A 465 33.13 -8.79 -16.07
CA ILE A 465 32.25 -8.54 -14.90
C ILE A 465 32.30 -7.07 -14.49
N PRO A 466 33.48 -6.45 -14.23
CA PRO A 466 33.55 -5.05 -13.84
C PRO A 466 32.99 -4.09 -14.92
N LYS A 467 33.24 -4.41 -16.19
CA LYS A 467 32.82 -3.59 -17.34
C LYS A 467 31.30 -3.57 -17.56
N ARG A 468 30.59 -4.58 -17.04
CA ARG A 468 29.15 -4.78 -17.20
C ARG A 468 28.40 -4.84 -15.85
N LEU A 469 29.01 -4.34 -14.80
CA LEU A 469 28.46 -4.42 -13.44
C LEU A 469 27.14 -3.66 -13.34
N GLU A 470 27.04 -2.49 -13.95
CA GLU A 470 25.80 -1.71 -13.98
C GLU A 470 24.68 -2.45 -14.75
N ASN A 471 25.01 -3.07 -15.88
CA ASN A 471 24.03 -3.88 -16.62
C ASN A 471 23.59 -5.10 -15.81
N TYR A 472 24.50 -5.70 -15.02
CA TYR A 472 24.17 -6.81 -14.14
C TYR A 472 23.17 -6.39 -13.06
N LYS A 473 23.43 -5.28 -12.37
CA LYS A 473 22.51 -4.68 -11.40
C LYS A 473 21.14 -4.39 -12.03
N THR A 474 21.13 -3.71 -13.18
CA THR A 474 19.87 -3.36 -13.88
C THR A 474 19.06 -4.60 -14.23
N ASN A 475 19.71 -5.68 -14.68
CA ASN A 475 19.02 -6.92 -15.05
C ASN A 475 18.46 -7.65 -13.81
N ILE A 476 19.18 -7.63 -12.67
CA ILE A 476 18.65 -8.16 -11.39
C ILE A 476 17.41 -7.36 -10.95
N THR A 477 17.47 -6.02 -11.02
CA THR A 477 16.34 -5.16 -10.70
C THR A 477 15.14 -5.45 -11.61
N ALA A 478 15.36 -5.59 -12.91
CA ALA A 478 14.29 -5.92 -13.86
C ALA A 478 13.67 -7.30 -13.58
N LEU A 479 14.45 -8.27 -13.13
CA LEU A 479 13.95 -9.58 -12.71
C LEU A 479 13.12 -9.50 -11.42
N ALA A 480 13.56 -8.70 -10.46
CA ALA A 480 12.82 -8.46 -9.22
C ALA A 480 11.50 -7.71 -9.49
N ASP A 481 11.50 -6.71 -10.38
CA ASP A 481 10.28 -5.99 -10.78
C ASP A 481 9.29 -6.90 -11.52
N TRP A 482 9.81 -7.79 -12.39
CA TRP A 482 8.97 -8.80 -13.03
C TRP A 482 8.31 -9.74 -11.98
N MET A 483 9.08 -10.18 -10.99
CA MET A 483 8.58 -11.05 -9.92
C MET A 483 7.44 -10.38 -9.14
N LEU A 484 7.58 -9.08 -8.81
CA LEU A 484 6.52 -8.30 -8.18
C LEU A 484 5.27 -8.24 -9.08
N GLY A 485 5.47 -8.05 -10.38
CA GLY A 485 4.37 -8.01 -11.35
C GLY A 485 3.63 -9.36 -11.48
N VAL A 486 4.35 -10.49 -11.41
CA VAL A 486 3.72 -11.83 -11.51
C VAL A 486 2.95 -12.20 -10.24
N LYS A 487 3.37 -11.71 -9.05
CA LYS A 487 2.60 -11.90 -7.81
C LYS A 487 1.22 -11.26 -7.89
N LYS A 488 1.06 -10.25 -8.72
CA LYS A 488 -0.23 -9.61 -8.97
C LYS A 488 -1.05 -10.41 -9.97
N GLN A 489 -2.25 -10.78 -9.57
CA GLN A 489 -3.16 -11.62 -10.33
C GLN A 489 -4.51 -10.90 -10.56
N PRO A 490 -4.52 -9.71 -11.21
CA PRO A 490 -5.71 -8.89 -11.36
C PRO A 490 -6.76 -9.59 -12.23
N LEU A 491 -8.00 -9.63 -11.75
CA LEU A 491 -9.15 -10.17 -12.47
C LEU A 491 -10.39 -9.33 -12.14
N GLU A 492 -11.03 -8.80 -13.16
CA GLU A 492 -12.30 -8.08 -13.02
C GLU A 492 -13.45 -8.97 -13.46
N LEU A 493 -14.53 -9.00 -12.66
CA LEU A 493 -15.74 -9.77 -12.94
C LEU A 493 -16.97 -8.86 -13.04
N ASP A 494 -17.81 -9.12 -14.03
CA ASP A 494 -19.15 -8.54 -14.21
C ASP A 494 -20.23 -9.43 -13.56
N TYR A 495 -20.25 -10.72 -13.95
CA TYR A 495 -21.14 -11.69 -13.34
C TYR A 495 -20.57 -13.11 -13.38
N ILE A 496 -21.05 -13.93 -12.48
CA ILE A 496 -20.89 -15.37 -12.47
C ILE A 496 -22.22 -16.02 -12.87
N TYR A 497 -22.17 -17.14 -13.57
CA TYR A 497 -23.40 -17.83 -13.92
C TYR A 497 -23.32 -19.34 -13.68
N LEU A 498 -24.49 -19.90 -13.39
CA LEU A 498 -24.75 -21.33 -13.32
C LEU A 498 -25.64 -21.72 -14.50
N ALA A 499 -25.22 -22.69 -15.28
CA ALA A 499 -25.95 -23.11 -16.47
C ALA A 499 -26.06 -24.63 -16.59
N SER A 500 -27.14 -25.12 -17.17
CA SER A 500 -27.25 -26.53 -17.56
C SER A 500 -26.17 -26.90 -18.57
N PRO A 501 -25.70 -28.16 -18.62
CA PRO A 501 -24.58 -28.57 -19.48
C PRO A 501 -24.76 -28.24 -20.96
N GLU A 502 -26.01 -28.28 -21.47
CA GLU A 502 -26.35 -28.01 -22.87
C GLU A 502 -26.58 -26.53 -23.19
N GLN A 503 -26.61 -25.66 -22.18
CA GLN A 503 -26.82 -24.24 -22.36
C GLN A 503 -25.61 -23.60 -23.07
N LYS A 504 -25.89 -22.72 -24.05
CA LYS A 504 -24.84 -22.05 -24.80
C LYS A 504 -24.22 -20.92 -23.97
N LYS A 505 -22.91 -20.79 -24.07
CA LYS A 505 -22.15 -19.70 -23.48
C LYS A 505 -22.65 -18.34 -23.95
N PRO A 506 -22.89 -17.35 -23.07
CA PRO A 506 -23.27 -15.99 -23.44
C PRO A 506 -22.16 -15.27 -24.21
N ARG A 507 -22.47 -14.13 -24.79
CA ARG A 507 -21.47 -13.30 -25.49
C ARG A 507 -20.71 -12.44 -24.49
N GLY A 508 -19.40 -12.36 -24.66
CA GLY A 508 -18.54 -11.47 -23.86
C GLY A 508 -18.66 -9.99 -24.24
N GLU A 509 -18.83 -9.72 -25.57
CA GLU A 509 -18.85 -8.36 -26.12
C GLU A 509 -20.13 -8.06 -26.91
N ALA A 510 -20.48 -6.78 -26.93
CA ALA A 510 -21.57 -6.27 -27.74
C ALA A 510 -21.23 -6.23 -29.23
N GLY A 511 -22.23 -6.31 -30.07
CA GLY A 511 -22.03 -6.12 -31.51
C GLY A 511 -21.55 -4.68 -31.84
N ILE A 512 -20.83 -4.53 -32.97
CA ILE A 512 -20.16 -3.27 -33.38
C ILE A 512 -21.12 -2.07 -33.37
N PHE A 513 -22.39 -2.24 -33.76
CA PHE A 513 -23.36 -1.15 -33.74
C PHE A 513 -23.78 -0.73 -32.33
N ALA A 514 -23.95 -1.68 -31.42
CA ALA A 514 -24.29 -1.40 -30.02
C ALA A 514 -23.11 -0.70 -29.32
N GLN A 515 -21.88 -1.17 -29.56
CA GLN A 515 -20.67 -0.53 -29.06
C GLN A 515 -20.53 0.90 -29.61
N GLY A 516 -20.71 1.11 -30.92
CA GLY A 516 -20.61 2.45 -31.52
C GLY A 516 -21.65 3.43 -30.97
N LEU A 517 -22.89 2.96 -30.73
CA LEU A 517 -23.93 3.77 -30.09
C LEU A 517 -23.61 4.11 -28.63
N HIS A 518 -23.04 3.15 -27.91
CA HIS A 518 -22.57 3.34 -26.53
C HIS A 518 -21.50 4.44 -26.46
N GLU A 519 -20.45 4.38 -27.31
CA GLU A 519 -19.39 5.38 -27.37
C GLU A 519 -19.90 6.79 -27.64
N ILE A 520 -20.84 6.92 -28.58
CA ILE A 520 -21.46 8.22 -28.91
C ILE A 520 -22.23 8.77 -27.69
N ARG A 521 -23.00 7.91 -26.99
CA ARG A 521 -23.76 8.32 -25.79
C ARG A 521 -22.83 8.67 -24.62
N ALA A 522 -21.79 7.89 -24.40
CA ALA A 522 -20.79 8.15 -23.37
C ALA A 522 -20.05 9.47 -23.63
N PHE A 523 -19.66 9.73 -24.89
CA PHE A 523 -19.06 10.99 -25.31
C PHE A 523 -20.00 12.17 -25.09
N ALA A 524 -21.27 12.07 -25.50
CA ALA A 524 -22.25 13.14 -25.25
C ALA A 524 -22.49 13.36 -23.76
N GLY A 525 -22.53 12.30 -22.97
CA GLY A 525 -22.71 12.35 -21.52
C GLY A 525 -21.56 13.03 -20.79
N SER A 526 -20.33 12.91 -21.30
CA SER A 526 -19.14 13.53 -20.68
C SER A 526 -19.20 15.08 -20.67
N PHE A 527 -20.00 15.69 -21.53
CA PHE A 527 -20.23 17.14 -21.53
C PHE A 527 -21.32 17.59 -20.55
N LEU A 528 -22.14 16.66 -20.06
CA LEU A 528 -23.27 16.95 -19.19
C LEU A 528 -23.02 16.60 -17.72
N GLN A 529 -21.94 15.90 -17.45
CA GLN A 529 -21.59 15.41 -16.12
C GLN A 529 -20.22 15.97 -15.71
N ASN A 530 -20.15 16.54 -14.53
CA ASN A 530 -18.88 16.84 -13.88
C ASN A 530 -18.48 15.61 -13.04
N TYR A 531 -17.50 14.84 -13.51
CA TYR A 531 -17.01 13.64 -12.82
C TYR A 531 -15.95 13.94 -11.75
N ASP A 532 -15.45 15.18 -11.70
CA ASP A 532 -14.42 15.61 -10.76
C ASP A 532 -15.01 16.25 -9.50
N SER A 533 -16.29 16.69 -9.55
CA SER A 533 -17.00 17.14 -8.36
C SER A 533 -17.69 15.95 -7.68
N MET A 534 -17.33 15.72 -6.45
CA MET A 534 -18.02 14.78 -5.56
C MET A 534 -19.14 15.54 -4.84
N GLU A 535 -20.14 16.06 -5.63
CA GLU A 535 -21.22 16.87 -5.09
C GLU A 535 -22.10 16.07 -4.12
N GLY A 536 -22.27 16.63 -2.91
CA GLY A 536 -23.30 16.20 -1.97
C GLY A 536 -24.71 16.58 -2.45
N SER A 537 -25.75 16.20 -1.72
CA SER A 537 -27.14 16.55 -2.03
C SER A 537 -27.33 18.08 -2.02
N SER A 538 -27.71 18.65 -3.16
CA SER A 538 -27.82 20.10 -3.39
C SER A 538 -29.02 20.81 -2.72
N GLU A 539 -29.72 20.18 -1.80
CA GLU A 539 -30.90 20.77 -1.13
C GLU A 539 -30.61 21.31 0.29
N ALA A 540 -29.36 21.27 0.74
CA ALA A 540 -29.00 21.82 2.04
C ALA A 540 -28.91 23.37 1.96
N ASP A 541 -29.59 24.07 2.86
CA ASP A 541 -29.49 25.54 3.00
C ASP A 541 -28.07 26.02 3.33
N ARG A 542 -27.17 25.12 3.75
CA ARG A 542 -25.79 25.37 4.15
C ARG A 542 -24.85 24.45 3.39
N SER A 543 -23.85 24.99 2.72
CA SER A 543 -22.84 24.21 2.00
C SER A 543 -21.47 24.88 2.05
N ILE A 544 -20.39 24.07 2.08
CA ILE A 544 -19.01 24.53 2.04
C ILE A 544 -18.24 23.90 0.88
N GLN A 545 -17.25 24.65 0.37
CA GLN A 545 -16.32 24.21 -0.66
C GLN A 545 -15.03 23.71 0.03
N VAL A 546 -14.72 22.44 -0.11
CA VAL A 546 -13.49 21.84 0.41
C VAL A 546 -12.60 21.40 -0.74
N TRP A 547 -11.38 21.90 -0.76
CA TRP A 547 -10.38 21.45 -1.73
C TRP A 547 -9.33 20.56 -1.08
N THR A 548 -8.78 19.65 -1.87
CA THR A 548 -7.70 18.77 -1.43
C THR A 548 -6.76 18.41 -2.59
N GLY A 549 -5.47 18.27 -2.30
CA GLY A 549 -4.47 17.75 -3.23
C GLY A 549 -4.30 16.24 -3.21
N LEU A 550 -5.17 15.49 -2.52
CA LEU A 550 -5.13 14.03 -2.43
C LEU A 550 -5.33 13.37 -3.79
N GLY A 551 -4.78 12.16 -3.96
CA GLY A 551 -5.13 11.28 -5.06
C GLY A 551 -6.62 10.89 -5.02
N ARG A 552 -7.15 10.43 -6.16
CA ARG A 552 -8.59 10.13 -6.29
C ARG A 552 -9.07 9.11 -5.26
N ASP A 553 -8.34 8.02 -5.05
CA ASP A 553 -8.73 6.96 -4.11
C ASP A 553 -8.72 7.46 -2.66
N GLN A 554 -7.73 8.24 -2.29
CA GLN A 554 -7.66 8.88 -0.97
C GLN A 554 -8.82 9.87 -0.76
N ALA A 555 -9.18 10.62 -1.80
CA ALA A 555 -10.30 11.55 -1.74
C ALA A 555 -11.67 10.83 -1.66
N PHE A 556 -11.78 9.61 -2.21
CA PHE A 556 -12.97 8.78 -2.00
C PHE A 556 -13.15 8.38 -0.54
N VAL A 557 -12.06 8.00 0.14
CA VAL A 557 -12.10 7.74 1.59
C VAL A 557 -12.61 8.96 2.35
N LEU A 558 -12.01 10.12 2.09
CA LEU A 558 -12.43 11.37 2.73
C LEU A 558 -13.91 11.70 2.45
N LYS A 559 -14.33 11.58 1.19
CA LYS A 559 -15.72 11.85 0.80
C LYS A 559 -16.71 10.93 1.49
N ARG A 560 -16.38 9.66 1.61
CA ARG A 560 -17.21 8.69 2.34
C ARG A 560 -17.37 9.08 3.80
N LEU A 561 -16.28 9.41 4.50
CA LEU A 561 -16.34 9.86 5.88
C LEU A 561 -17.20 11.13 6.05
N ILE A 562 -17.09 12.05 5.10
CA ILE A 562 -17.94 13.26 5.07
C ILE A 562 -19.43 12.88 4.96
N ASP A 563 -19.77 11.97 4.06
CA ASP A 563 -21.17 11.57 3.80
C ASP A 563 -21.76 10.71 4.95
N GLU A 564 -20.94 9.86 5.55
CA GLU A 564 -21.38 8.94 6.62
C GLU A 564 -21.46 9.59 8.01
N SER A 565 -20.60 10.57 8.28
CA SER A 565 -20.49 11.17 9.61
C SER A 565 -20.79 12.68 9.59
N PHE A 566 -20.03 13.48 8.85
CA PHE A 566 -20.13 14.93 8.92
C PHE A 566 -21.51 15.48 8.51
N ILE A 567 -22.02 15.07 7.35
CA ILE A 567 -23.29 15.57 6.84
C ILE A 567 -24.45 15.15 7.74
N PRO A 568 -24.56 13.87 8.18
CA PRO A 568 -25.62 13.47 9.11
C PRO A 568 -25.53 14.17 10.49
N GLU A 569 -24.31 14.43 11.01
CA GLU A 569 -24.13 15.08 12.31
C GLU A 569 -24.48 16.58 12.27
N THR A 570 -24.20 17.27 11.15
CA THR A 570 -24.23 18.75 11.10
C THR A 570 -25.29 19.33 10.17
N GLY A 571 -25.76 18.56 9.21
CA GLY A 571 -26.64 19.05 8.12
C GLY A 571 -25.94 20.00 7.14
N ILE A 572 -24.60 20.12 7.18
CA ILE A 572 -23.81 20.96 6.27
C ILE A 572 -23.36 20.10 5.08
N SER A 573 -23.75 20.48 3.87
CA SER A 573 -23.25 19.84 2.64
C SER A 573 -21.81 20.21 2.35
N VAL A 574 -21.04 19.27 1.80
CA VAL A 574 -19.64 19.47 1.43
C VAL A 574 -19.44 19.19 -0.05
N ASN A 575 -18.97 20.19 -0.78
CA ASN A 575 -18.50 20.04 -2.16
C ASN A 575 -16.99 19.79 -2.14
N LEU A 576 -16.58 18.53 -2.20
CA LEU A 576 -15.19 18.14 -2.21
C LEU A 576 -14.64 18.20 -3.64
N ASN A 577 -13.56 18.97 -3.85
CA ASN A 577 -12.91 19.13 -5.14
C ASN A 577 -11.44 18.73 -5.08
N LEU A 578 -10.99 17.99 -6.08
CA LEU A 578 -9.60 17.60 -6.24
C LEU A 578 -8.84 18.72 -6.98
N VAL A 579 -8.10 19.53 -6.23
CA VAL A 579 -7.36 20.66 -6.79
C VAL A 579 -5.90 20.60 -6.33
N GLY A 580 -4.99 20.31 -7.26
CA GLY A 580 -3.57 20.13 -6.94
C GLY A 580 -2.81 21.44 -6.67
N THR A 581 -2.20 22.03 -7.71
CA THR A 581 -1.15 23.06 -7.54
C THR A 581 -1.61 24.51 -7.69
N SER A 582 -2.90 24.80 -7.79
CA SER A 582 -3.42 26.13 -8.13
C SER A 582 -4.01 26.92 -6.96
N LEU A 583 -3.89 26.45 -5.72
CA LEU A 583 -4.52 27.07 -4.55
C LEU A 583 -4.18 28.55 -4.40
N VAL A 584 -2.88 28.90 -4.31
CA VAL A 584 -2.46 30.29 -4.09
C VAL A 584 -2.94 31.20 -5.22
N THR A 585 -2.87 30.71 -6.47
CA THR A 585 -3.31 31.48 -7.65
C THR A 585 -4.84 31.69 -7.62
N ALA A 586 -5.61 30.65 -7.27
CA ALA A 586 -7.06 30.73 -7.16
C ALA A 586 -7.50 31.69 -6.04
N VAL A 587 -6.88 31.60 -4.87
CA VAL A 587 -7.15 32.50 -3.74
C VAL A 587 -6.85 33.96 -4.12
N MET A 588 -5.74 34.20 -4.82
CA MET A 588 -5.40 35.56 -5.30
C MET A 588 -6.37 36.07 -6.38
N ALA A 589 -7.04 35.18 -7.09
CA ALA A 589 -8.09 35.52 -8.07
C ALA A 589 -9.48 35.69 -7.43
N GLY A 590 -9.65 35.40 -6.14
CA GLY A 590 -10.95 35.39 -5.44
C GLY A 590 -11.83 34.17 -5.70
N GLU A 591 -11.22 33.08 -6.19
CA GLU A 591 -11.90 31.81 -6.54
C GLU A 591 -11.44 30.64 -5.61
N GLY A 592 -11.01 30.96 -4.38
CA GLY A 592 -10.55 29.99 -3.40
C GLY A 592 -11.69 29.20 -2.75
N PRO A 593 -11.39 28.05 -2.09
CA PRO A 593 -12.35 27.27 -1.31
C PRO A 593 -12.65 27.91 0.05
N ASP A 594 -13.62 27.34 0.80
CA ASP A 594 -13.79 27.67 2.21
C ASP A 594 -12.70 27.02 3.07
N VAL A 595 -12.39 25.72 2.77
CA VAL A 595 -11.37 24.93 3.44
C VAL A 595 -10.46 24.29 2.41
N ASN A 596 -9.15 24.23 2.69
CA ASN A 596 -8.23 23.38 1.95
C ASN A 596 -7.50 22.45 2.90
N LEU A 597 -7.56 21.14 2.62
CA LEU A 597 -6.87 20.09 3.36
C LEU A 597 -5.58 19.70 2.66
N PHE A 598 -4.63 19.20 3.43
CA PHE A 598 -3.31 18.77 2.95
C PHE A 598 -2.53 19.87 2.21
N THR A 599 -2.65 21.08 2.72
CA THR A 599 -1.92 22.26 2.22
C THR A 599 -0.45 22.18 2.60
N SER A 600 0.46 22.46 1.66
CA SER A 600 1.88 22.56 1.99
C SER A 600 2.17 23.66 3.02
N ARG A 601 3.18 23.51 3.86
CA ARG A 601 3.59 24.53 4.84
C ARG A 601 3.84 25.90 4.20
N GLY A 602 4.57 25.88 3.09
CA GLY A 602 4.92 27.11 2.38
C GLY A 602 3.69 27.86 1.85
N ASP A 603 2.70 27.13 1.29
CA ASP A 603 1.47 27.74 0.79
C ASP A 603 0.58 28.25 1.94
N ALA A 604 0.42 27.44 3.01
CA ALA A 604 -0.35 27.86 4.18
C ALA A 604 0.19 29.15 4.78
N MET A 605 1.50 29.24 5.00
CA MET A 605 2.10 30.44 5.59
C MET A 605 2.20 31.60 4.63
N ASN A 606 2.40 31.37 3.34
CA ASN A 606 2.31 32.42 2.33
C ASN A 606 0.93 33.11 2.35
N LEU A 607 -0.13 32.32 2.45
CA LEU A 607 -1.50 32.83 2.55
C LEU A 607 -1.75 33.50 3.91
N ALA A 608 -1.25 32.94 5.03
CA ALA A 608 -1.38 33.52 6.37
C ALA A 608 -0.70 34.89 6.47
N ILE A 609 0.54 35.01 5.99
CA ILE A 609 1.31 36.25 5.99
C ILE A 609 0.62 37.35 5.16
N ARG A 610 -0.08 36.98 4.10
CA ARG A 610 -0.88 37.88 3.25
C ARG A 610 -2.25 38.20 3.83
N GLY A 611 -2.60 37.64 4.98
CA GLY A 611 -3.89 37.84 5.64
C GLY A 611 -5.08 37.21 4.94
N ALA A 612 -4.84 36.12 4.16
CA ALA A 612 -5.86 35.39 3.42
C ALA A 612 -6.46 34.21 4.22
N LEU A 613 -5.95 33.91 5.42
CA LEU A 613 -6.43 32.84 6.28
C LEU A 613 -7.12 33.36 7.55
N VAL A 614 -8.01 32.51 8.08
CA VAL A 614 -8.64 32.73 9.39
C VAL A 614 -7.71 32.25 10.49
N PRO A 615 -7.40 33.09 11.52
CA PRO A 615 -6.70 32.61 12.71
C PRO A 615 -7.61 31.70 13.55
N LEU A 616 -7.06 30.58 14.02
CA LEU A 616 -7.82 29.51 14.69
C LEU A 616 -7.93 29.69 16.20
N ASP A 617 -7.07 30.50 16.82
CA ASP A 617 -7.01 30.68 18.30
C ASP A 617 -8.30 31.22 18.90
N GLY A 618 -9.14 31.89 18.11
CA GLY A 618 -10.44 32.39 18.55
C GLY A 618 -11.64 31.47 18.26
N GLN A 619 -11.39 30.34 17.64
CA GLN A 619 -12.45 29.39 17.28
C GLN A 619 -12.83 28.52 18.47
N ASP A 620 -14.14 28.24 18.59
CA ASP A 620 -14.70 27.45 19.70
C ASP A 620 -14.19 26.01 19.65
N GLY A 621 -13.57 25.52 20.73
CA GLY A 621 -13.03 24.18 20.83
C GLY A 621 -11.65 23.96 20.16
N PHE A 622 -10.96 25.02 19.72
CA PHE A 622 -9.62 24.86 19.14
C PHE A 622 -8.59 24.35 20.15
N THR A 623 -8.70 24.79 21.41
CA THR A 623 -7.82 24.32 22.49
C THR A 623 -7.96 22.83 22.73
N GLU A 624 -9.17 22.29 22.64
CA GLU A 624 -9.45 20.86 22.78
C GLU A 624 -8.84 20.08 21.60
N VAL A 625 -9.01 20.54 20.37
CA VAL A 625 -8.39 19.92 19.19
C VAL A 625 -6.88 19.88 19.34
N LYS A 626 -6.28 20.96 19.83
CA LYS A 626 -4.82 21.06 19.97
C LYS A 626 -4.23 20.04 20.96
N GLN A 627 -5.00 19.56 21.95
CA GLN A 627 -4.53 18.59 22.95
C GLN A 627 -4.11 17.24 22.38
N ASP A 628 -4.66 16.87 21.22
CA ASP A 628 -4.35 15.60 20.55
C ASP A 628 -3.09 15.67 19.67
N TYR A 629 -2.34 16.79 19.75
CA TYR A 629 -1.16 17.04 18.93
C TYR A 629 0.04 17.46 19.77
N MET A 630 1.24 17.28 19.25
CA MET A 630 2.42 17.90 19.85
C MET A 630 2.37 19.42 19.64
N ASP A 631 2.70 20.20 20.66
CA ASP A 631 2.78 21.66 20.54
C ASP A 631 3.73 22.10 19.42
N SER A 632 4.82 21.36 19.22
CA SER A 632 5.80 21.65 18.18
C SER A 632 5.20 21.57 16.77
N ALA A 633 4.19 20.73 16.53
CA ALA A 633 3.57 20.56 15.23
C ALA A 633 2.89 21.83 14.69
N PHE A 634 2.48 22.74 15.60
CA PHE A 634 1.87 24.01 15.20
C PHE A 634 2.87 25.13 14.91
N VAL A 635 4.14 24.98 15.31
CA VAL A 635 5.16 26.05 15.16
C VAL A 635 5.28 26.56 13.72
N PRO A 636 5.28 25.70 12.67
CA PRO A 636 5.36 26.17 11.29
C PRO A 636 4.14 26.95 10.82
N TYR A 637 3.01 26.83 11.53
CA TYR A 637 1.72 27.43 11.16
C TYR A 637 1.34 28.63 12.05
N GLN A 638 2.31 29.15 12.80
CA GLN A 638 2.13 30.31 13.66
C GLN A 638 2.74 31.57 13.04
N TYR A 639 1.99 32.67 13.07
CA TYR A 639 2.46 33.96 12.63
C TYR A 639 1.87 35.05 13.52
N GLN A 640 2.74 35.96 14.03
CA GLN A 640 2.37 37.04 14.94
C GLN A 640 1.54 36.54 16.16
N GLY A 641 1.91 35.43 16.74
CA GLY A 641 1.26 34.84 17.92
C GLY A 641 -0.11 34.23 17.66
N LYS A 642 -0.49 33.99 16.40
CA LYS A 642 -1.74 33.32 16.00
C LYS A 642 -1.44 32.09 15.19
N THR A 643 -2.29 31.06 15.35
CA THR A 643 -2.24 29.79 14.63
C THR A 643 -3.20 29.84 13.45
N TYR A 644 -2.77 29.41 12.26
CA TYR A 644 -3.53 29.49 11.01
C TYR A 644 -3.86 28.17 10.35
N ALA A 645 -3.33 27.05 10.85
CA ALA A 645 -3.58 25.75 10.29
C ALA A 645 -3.53 24.67 11.38
N ILE A 646 -4.16 23.51 11.10
CA ILE A 646 -4.05 22.28 11.91
C ILE A 646 -3.21 21.29 11.12
N PRO A 647 -2.13 20.72 11.70
CA PRO A 647 -1.28 19.76 11.01
C PRO A 647 -2.03 18.48 10.63
N ASP A 648 -1.88 18.00 9.39
CA ASP A 648 -2.44 16.72 8.95
C ASP A 648 -1.49 15.55 9.19
N ASP A 649 -0.19 15.76 8.94
CA ASP A 649 0.89 14.79 9.11
C ASP A 649 2.21 15.46 9.51
N GLN A 650 3.12 14.66 10.05
CA GLN A 650 4.51 15.03 10.27
C GLN A 650 5.43 13.95 9.71
N GLU A 651 6.30 14.34 8.79
CA GLU A 651 7.28 13.46 8.16
C GLU A 651 8.68 13.86 8.63
N PHE A 652 9.33 12.98 9.37
CA PHE A 652 10.65 13.18 9.97
C PHE A 652 11.62 12.05 9.62
N PHE A 653 12.89 12.26 9.86
CA PHE A 653 13.95 11.31 9.56
C PHE A 653 14.01 10.16 10.57
N MET A 654 14.29 8.95 10.01
CA MET A 654 14.67 7.75 10.73
C MET A 654 15.99 7.20 10.15
N LEU A 655 16.70 6.39 10.92
CA LEU A 655 17.84 5.62 10.43
C LEU A 655 17.36 4.24 10.04
N PHE A 656 17.57 3.86 8.79
CA PHE A 656 17.34 2.51 8.26
C PHE A 656 18.67 1.78 8.18
N TYR A 657 18.70 0.49 8.57
CA TYR A 657 19.91 -0.31 8.50
C TYR A 657 19.63 -1.76 8.12
N ARG A 658 20.58 -2.38 7.41
CA ARG A 658 20.56 -3.79 7.02
C ARG A 658 21.14 -4.64 8.13
N LYS A 659 20.29 -5.39 8.84
CA LYS A 659 20.69 -6.28 9.95
C LYS A 659 21.68 -7.35 9.49
N ASP A 660 21.37 -7.99 8.37
CA ASP A 660 22.19 -9.04 7.77
C ASP A 660 23.62 -8.56 7.44
N ILE A 661 23.74 -7.37 6.84
CA ILE A 661 25.04 -6.81 6.43
C ILE A 661 25.82 -6.33 7.64
N LEU A 662 25.20 -5.63 8.58
CA LEU A 662 25.89 -5.18 9.78
C LEU A 662 26.39 -6.38 10.60
N GLN A 663 25.57 -7.43 10.74
CA GLN A 663 25.97 -8.66 11.43
C GLN A 663 27.13 -9.36 10.72
N GLU A 664 27.13 -9.46 9.40
CA GLU A 664 28.23 -10.03 8.60
C GLU A 664 29.55 -9.28 8.83
N LEU A 665 29.49 -7.96 8.96
CA LEU A 665 30.64 -7.09 9.21
C LEU A 665 31.00 -6.92 10.70
N GLY A 666 30.25 -7.57 11.61
CA GLY A 666 30.46 -7.44 13.06
C GLY A 666 30.16 -6.03 13.59
N LEU A 667 29.23 -5.31 12.95
CA LEU A 667 28.85 -3.95 13.30
C LEU A 667 27.51 -3.93 14.03
N THR A 668 27.29 -2.87 14.82
CA THR A 668 26.00 -2.55 15.44
C THR A 668 25.43 -1.26 14.87
N PRO A 669 24.09 -1.07 14.83
CA PRO A 669 23.51 0.17 14.35
C PRO A 669 23.94 1.36 15.19
N PRO A 670 24.39 2.46 14.55
CA PRO A 670 24.97 3.61 15.25
C PRO A 670 23.89 4.44 15.96
N GLN A 671 24.16 4.82 17.21
CA GLN A 671 23.28 5.68 18.01
C GLN A 671 23.71 7.15 17.96
N THR A 672 24.95 7.42 17.57
CA THR A 672 25.50 8.78 17.46
C THR A 672 26.23 8.98 16.14
N TRP A 673 26.39 10.23 15.72
CA TRP A 673 27.19 10.57 14.54
C TRP A 673 28.65 10.12 14.67
N GLU A 674 29.18 10.15 15.88
CA GLU A 674 30.54 9.65 16.14
C GLU A 674 30.64 8.15 15.91
N GLU A 675 29.63 7.37 16.31
CA GLU A 675 29.56 5.94 16.04
C GLU A 675 29.38 5.68 14.54
N LEU A 676 28.53 6.47 13.85
CA LEU A 676 28.38 6.40 12.39
C LEU A 676 29.72 6.63 11.68
N LEU A 677 30.47 7.63 12.10
CA LEU A 677 31.79 7.93 11.53
C LEU A 677 32.82 6.84 11.83
N ARG A 678 32.71 6.11 12.95
CA ARG A 678 33.56 4.93 13.24
C ARG A 678 33.22 3.73 12.37
N ILE A 679 31.96 3.56 12.00
CA ILE A 679 31.48 2.50 11.10
C ILE A 679 31.87 2.79 9.64
N ALA A 680 31.85 4.05 9.24
CA ALA A 680 32.06 4.46 7.85
C ALA A 680 33.32 3.87 7.19
N PRO A 681 34.52 3.85 7.82
CA PRO A 681 35.71 3.23 7.21
C PRO A 681 35.54 1.74 6.95
N VAL A 682 34.82 1.01 7.81
CA VAL A 682 34.57 -0.43 7.61
C VAL A 682 33.69 -0.63 6.39
N LEU A 683 32.63 0.18 6.23
CA LEU A 683 31.76 0.13 5.05
C LEU A 683 32.52 0.54 3.79
N GLN A 684 33.29 1.64 3.85
CA GLN A 684 34.08 2.12 2.71
C GLN A 684 35.16 1.13 2.27
N ASN A 685 35.82 0.46 3.21
CA ASN A 685 36.79 -0.61 2.90
C ASN A 685 36.12 -1.81 2.18
N ASN A 686 34.80 -1.96 2.33
CA ASN A 686 33.99 -2.94 1.61
C ASN A 686 33.24 -2.29 0.44
N ASN A 687 33.66 -1.10 -0.02
CA ASN A 687 33.04 -0.33 -1.08
C ASN A 687 31.53 -0.08 -0.88
N MET A 688 31.09 -0.08 0.36
CA MET A 688 29.71 0.30 0.76
C MET A 688 29.69 1.76 1.21
N GLN A 689 28.54 2.36 1.13
CA GLN A 689 28.36 3.78 1.44
C GLN A 689 27.24 3.99 2.46
N ILE A 690 27.24 5.17 3.08
CA ILE A 690 26.17 5.63 3.96
C ILE A 690 25.34 6.66 3.19
N GLY A 691 24.00 6.51 3.21
CA GLY A 691 23.06 7.43 2.58
C GLY A 691 22.58 8.50 3.55
N LEU A 692 22.92 9.77 3.32
CA LEU A 692 22.39 10.90 4.08
C LEU A 692 21.41 11.72 3.23
N PRO A 693 20.40 12.36 3.86
CA PRO A 693 19.44 13.15 3.12
C PRO A 693 20.09 14.42 2.55
N TYR A 694 20.05 14.50 1.23
CA TYR A 694 20.33 15.71 0.46
C TYR A 694 19.40 15.75 -0.75
N GLU A 695 18.61 16.79 -0.89
CA GLU A 695 17.81 17.05 -2.07
C GLU A 695 18.36 18.25 -2.84
N ASN A 696 18.66 18.02 -4.11
CA ASN A 696 18.98 19.10 -5.04
C ASN A 696 17.66 19.69 -5.56
N LEU A 697 17.07 20.60 -4.79
CA LEU A 697 15.79 21.22 -5.13
C LEU A 697 16.02 22.34 -6.17
N ASP A 698 15.13 22.42 -7.15
CA ASP A 698 15.08 23.60 -8.03
C ASP A 698 14.44 24.81 -7.33
N ALA A 699 14.53 25.99 -7.97
CA ALA A 699 14.04 27.23 -7.36
C ALA A 699 12.53 27.22 -7.04
N PHE A 700 11.74 26.47 -7.79
CA PHE A 700 10.29 26.34 -7.55
C PHE A 700 10.01 25.41 -6.36
N GLN A 701 10.68 24.27 -6.29
CA GLN A 701 10.56 23.34 -5.18
C GLN A 701 11.01 23.97 -3.85
N LEU A 702 12.07 24.79 -3.85
CA LEU A 702 12.50 25.54 -2.67
C LEU A 702 11.45 26.55 -2.18
N LEU A 703 10.67 27.13 -3.10
CA LEU A 703 9.59 28.07 -2.74
C LEU A 703 8.37 27.39 -2.14
N THR A 704 8.10 26.15 -2.53
CA THR A 704 6.88 25.42 -2.13
C THR A 704 7.07 24.53 -0.91
N LYS A 705 8.29 24.01 -0.67
CA LYS A 705 8.55 23.07 0.43
C LYS A 705 8.87 23.71 1.79
N GLY A 706 9.14 25.03 1.83
CA GLY A 706 9.50 25.72 3.08
C GLY A 706 10.89 25.33 3.62
N ILE A 707 11.21 25.83 4.85
CA ILE A 707 12.53 25.64 5.48
C ILE A 707 12.68 24.22 6.05
N GLY A 708 11.61 23.54 6.37
CA GLY A 708 11.59 22.17 6.86
C GLY A 708 11.96 21.12 5.81
N SER A 709 12.56 21.55 4.68
CA SER A 709 12.95 20.65 3.64
C SER A 709 13.98 19.61 4.12
N LEU A 710 13.94 18.48 3.50
CA LEU A 710 14.62 17.22 3.75
C LEU A 710 16.17 17.24 3.73
N ASN A 711 16.79 18.34 4.16
CA ASN A 711 18.23 18.48 4.31
C ASN A 711 18.66 18.29 5.77
N LEU A 712 19.83 17.71 5.96
CA LEU A 712 20.33 17.35 7.28
C LEU A 712 20.77 18.57 8.13
N PHE A 713 21.01 19.73 7.53
CA PHE A 713 21.54 20.90 8.25
C PHE A 713 20.65 21.37 9.42
N PRO A 714 19.32 21.51 9.27
CA PRO A 714 18.47 21.87 10.41
C PRO A 714 18.56 20.87 11.58
N THR A 715 18.61 19.57 11.25
CA THR A 715 18.80 18.50 12.23
C THR A 715 20.10 18.65 13.02
N LEU A 716 21.23 18.80 12.31
CA LEU A 716 22.53 19.00 12.96
C LEU A 716 22.57 20.30 13.77
N LEU A 717 21.97 21.38 13.27
CA LEU A 717 21.89 22.64 13.98
C LEU A 717 21.18 22.51 15.34
N MET A 718 20.02 21.86 15.37
CA MET A 718 19.27 21.59 16.61
C MET A 718 20.03 20.67 17.56
N GLN A 719 20.71 19.67 17.04
CA GLN A 719 21.56 18.76 17.84
C GLN A 719 22.78 19.46 18.42
N HIS A 720 23.27 20.53 17.79
CA HIS A 720 24.28 21.45 18.33
C HIS A 720 23.70 22.53 19.24
N GLU A 721 22.45 22.38 19.69
CA GLU A 721 21.77 23.30 20.61
C GLU A 721 21.60 24.73 20.08
N SER A 722 21.39 24.87 18.75
CA SER A 722 21.01 26.12 18.12
C SER A 722 19.75 25.98 17.28
N GLY A 723 19.14 27.09 16.95
CA GLY A 723 17.97 27.15 16.06
C GLY A 723 18.30 27.94 14.80
N ILE A 724 17.39 27.90 13.83
CA ILE A 724 17.55 28.63 12.57
C ILE A 724 17.42 30.14 12.83
N TYR A 725 16.40 30.53 13.61
CA TYR A 725 16.10 31.93 13.89
C TYR A 725 16.30 32.27 15.37
N ASN A 726 16.50 33.56 15.65
CA ASN A 726 16.49 34.09 17.01
C ASN A 726 15.03 34.13 17.55
N GLU A 727 14.90 34.42 18.86
CA GLU A 727 13.60 34.49 19.53
C GLU A 727 12.68 35.59 18.96
N ALA A 728 13.25 36.68 18.47
CA ALA A 728 12.51 37.80 17.83
C ALA A 728 12.03 37.44 16.41
N GLN A 729 12.49 36.31 15.85
CA GLN A 729 12.19 35.88 14.48
C GLN A 729 12.48 36.95 13.42
N ASP A 730 13.53 37.75 13.63
CA ASP A 730 13.95 38.84 12.74
C ASP A 730 15.33 38.63 12.12
N ALA A 731 16.04 37.59 12.56
CA ALA A 731 17.33 37.20 12.01
C ALA A 731 17.60 35.69 12.26
N THR A 732 18.50 35.14 11.46
CA THR A 732 19.04 33.80 11.69
C THR A 732 20.09 33.81 12.79
N ARG A 733 20.38 32.61 13.33
CA ARG A 733 21.46 32.39 14.32
C ARG A 733 22.73 31.79 13.69
N PHE A 734 22.94 31.98 12.37
CA PHE A 734 24.02 31.33 11.63
C PHE A 734 25.40 31.95 11.87
N ASP A 735 25.48 33.03 12.57
CA ASP A 735 26.73 33.65 13.08
C ASP A 735 27.24 33.00 14.39
N GLU A 736 26.45 32.15 15.02
CA GLU A 736 26.83 31.44 16.24
C GLU A 736 27.83 30.29 15.97
N PRO A 737 28.73 30.00 16.93
CA PRO A 737 29.66 28.89 16.79
C PRO A 737 29.01 27.55 16.57
N GLN A 738 27.84 27.31 17.19
CA GLN A 738 27.04 26.08 17.06
C GLN A 738 26.55 25.87 15.60
N ALA A 739 26.10 26.95 14.96
CA ALA A 739 25.68 26.91 13.57
C ALA A 739 26.83 26.60 12.61
N TYR A 740 28.01 27.22 12.86
CA TYR A 740 29.20 26.87 12.11
C TYR A 740 29.61 25.41 12.30
N ASN A 741 29.57 24.88 13.52
CA ASN A 741 29.90 23.48 13.79
C ASN A 741 28.93 22.53 13.07
N ALA A 742 27.64 22.81 13.11
CA ALA A 742 26.61 22.05 12.40
C ALA A 742 26.83 22.10 10.87
N PHE A 743 27.08 23.30 10.33
CA PHE A 743 27.31 23.48 8.90
C PHE A 743 28.61 22.78 8.44
N LYS A 744 29.66 22.92 9.22
CA LYS A 744 30.92 22.23 8.96
C LYS A 744 30.74 20.70 9.00
N GLN A 745 30.07 20.17 10.01
CA GLN A 745 29.79 18.74 10.12
C GLN A 745 29.00 18.25 8.89
N TRP A 746 27.98 19.00 8.44
CA TRP A 746 27.21 18.64 7.26
C TRP A 746 28.06 18.63 5.98
N THR A 747 28.89 19.63 5.75
CA THR A 747 29.76 19.69 4.56
C THR A 747 30.90 18.69 4.62
N ASP A 748 31.42 18.38 5.82
CA ASP A 748 32.48 17.39 6.03
C ASP A 748 32.02 15.96 5.65
N PHE A 749 30.75 15.62 5.80
CA PHE A 749 30.26 14.32 5.36
C PHE A 749 30.54 14.07 3.87
N TYR A 750 30.52 15.09 3.06
CA TYR A 750 30.78 15.01 1.62
C TYR A 750 32.23 15.27 1.25
N ASN A 751 32.85 16.29 1.81
CA ASN A 751 34.21 16.71 1.44
C ASN A 751 35.31 15.91 2.15
N LEU A 752 35.09 15.48 3.40
CA LEU A 752 36.08 14.78 4.19
C LEU A 752 35.83 13.28 4.26
N TYR A 753 34.55 12.87 4.36
CA TYR A 753 34.17 11.46 4.52
C TYR A 753 33.66 10.82 3.22
N ASP A 754 33.63 11.58 2.11
CA ASP A 754 33.29 11.10 0.77
C ASP A 754 31.91 10.40 0.67
N TYR A 755 30.91 10.93 1.41
CA TYR A 755 29.56 10.40 1.30
C TYR A 755 28.91 10.83 -0.02
N PRO A 756 28.09 9.99 -0.65
CA PRO A 756 27.47 10.31 -1.93
C PRO A 756 26.39 11.38 -1.76
N LEU A 757 26.39 12.37 -2.64
CA LEU A 757 25.33 13.38 -2.72
C LEU A 757 24.03 12.79 -3.21
N TYR A 758 24.09 11.90 -4.23
CA TYR A 758 22.94 11.18 -4.72
C TYR A 758 22.83 9.83 -4.02
N LYS A 759 21.78 9.64 -3.25
CA LYS A 759 21.66 8.42 -2.44
C LYS A 759 20.87 7.30 -3.12
N ASP A 760 19.81 7.60 -3.92
CA ASP A 760 18.85 6.57 -4.39
C ASP A 760 18.57 5.55 -3.27
N ASP A 761 18.05 6.03 -2.18
CA ASP A 761 17.92 5.32 -0.90
C ASP A 761 17.24 3.96 -1.06
N PHE A 762 16.19 3.87 -1.87
CA PHE A 762 15.46 2.64 -2.07
C PHE A 762 16.30 1.57 -2.77
N ASN A 763 16.81 1.85 -3.98
CA ASN A 763 17.52 0.83 -4.78
C ASN A 763 18.86 0.44 -4.15
N ARG A 764 19.63 1.42 -3.66
CA ARG A 764 20.96 1.15 -3.09
C ARG A 764 20.88 0.51 -1.71
N PHE A 765 19.84 0.77 -0.94
CA PHE A 765 19.56 0.05 0.29
C PHE A 765 19.12 -1.39 0.01
N ARG A 766 18.21 -1.58 -0.95
CA ARG A 766 17.73 -2.87 -1.43
C ARG A 766 18.88 -3.79 -1.87
N THR A 767 19.83 -3.27 -2.66
CA THR A 767 21.00 -4.03 -3.14
C THR A 767 22.09 -4.20 -2.09
N GLY A 768 22.05 -3.47 -0.98
CA GLY A 768 23.05 -3.47 0.08
C GLY A 768 24.30 -2.62 -0.19
N GLU A 769 24.29 -1.79 -1.24
CA GLU A 769 25.33 -0.79 -1.50
C GLU A 769 25.37 0.28 -0.41
N MET A 770 24.18 0.63 0.13
CA MET A 770 24.01 1.55 1.24
C MET A 770 23.32 0.82 2.40
N PRO A 771 24.02 0.06 3.22
CA PRO A 771 23.42 -0.69 4.31
C PRO A 771 22.93 0.18 5.48
N ILE A 772 23.28 1.45 5.48
CA ILE A 772 22.80 2.47 6.44
C ILE A 772 22.32 3.68 5.65
N VAL A 773 21.07 4.09 5.88
CA VAL A 773 20.44 5.24 5.21
C VAL A 773 19.64 6.04 6.23
N VAL A 774 19.84 7.36 6.25
CA VAL A 774 18.93 8.30 6.92
C VAL A 774 17.90 8.76 5.88
N SER A 775 16.63 8.43 6.12
CA SER A 775 15.51 8.79 5.24
C SER A 775 14.25 8.99 6.07
N THR A 776 13.16 9.45 5.46
CA THR A 776 11.88 9.55 6.16
C THR A 776 11.22 8.17 6.31
N TYR A 777 10.24 8.06 7.22
CA TYR A 777 9.52 6.78 7.43
C TYR A 777 8.86 6.24 6.14
N LYS A 778 8.65 7.07 5.12
CA LYS A 778 8.14 6.63 3.80
C LYS A 778 9.06 5.63 3.10
N LEU A 779 10.34 5.58 3.47
CA LEU A 779 11.21 4.52 2.97
C LEU A 779 10.76 3.14 3.49
N TYR A 780 10.24 3.06 4.73
CA TYR A 780 9.64 1.83 5.28
C TYR A 780 8.54 1.31 4.38
N THR A 781 7.54 2.15 4.07
CA THR A 781 6.37 1.72 3.26
C THR A 781 6.77 1.28 1.85
N ARG A 782 7.77 1.97 1.25
CA ARG A 782 8.32 1.61 -0.06
C ARG A 782 9.08 0.27 -0.03
N LEU A 783 9.91 0.03 0.99
CA LEU A 783 10.64 -1.22 1.16
C LEU A 783 9.69 -2.39 1.40
N ALA A 784 8.71 -2.23 2.29
CA ALA A 784 7.71 -3.25 2.58
C ALA A 784 6.87 -3.61 1.34
N ALA A 785 6.49 -2.61 0.52
CA ALA A 785 5.70 -2.84 -0.69
C ALA A 785 6.51 -3.41 -1.86
N ALA A 786 7.76 -2.97 -2.06
CA ALA A 786 8.46 -3.16 -3.33
C ALA A 786 9.84 -3.85 -3.22
N ALA A 787 10.24 -4.35 -2.03
CA ALA A 787 11.49 -5.07 -1.84
C ALA A 787 11.29 -6.36 -1.01
N PRO A 788 10.42 -7.29 -1.44
CA PRO A 788 10.09 -8.48 -0.66
C PRO A 788 11.29 -9.42 -0.45
N GLU A 789 12.30 -9.39 -1.32
CA GLU A 789 13.49 -10.23 -1.20
C GLU A 789 14.42 -9.83 -0.04
N ILE A 790 14.23 -8.63 0.52
CA ILE A 790 14.97 -8.20 1.73
C ILE A 790 14.05 -8.03 2.94
N THR A 791 12.82 -8.51 2.86
CA THR A 791 11.90 -8.47 4.02
C THR A 791 12.57 -9.09 5.24
N GLY A 792 12.50 -8.36 6.38
CA GLY A 792 13.07 -8.76 7.67
C GLY A 792 14.58 -8.68 7.81
N THR A 793 15.33 -8.41 6.73
CA THR A 793 16.79 -8.22 6.82
C THR A 793 17.17 -6.79 7.21
N TRP A 794 16.22 -5.93 7.46
CA TRP A 794 16.45 -4.53 7.84
C TRP A 794 15.55 -4.10 8.99
N ASP A 795 15.81 -2.90 9.51
CA ASP A 795 15.01 -2.27 10.56
C ASP A 795 15.16 -0.76 10.52
N MET A 796 14.30 -0.05 11.29
CA MET A 796 14.39 1.40 11.46
C MET A 796 14.48 1.79 12.93
N ILE A 797 15.34 2.76 13.24
CA ILE A 797 15.54 3.32 14.57
C ILE A 797 15.62 4.85 14.50
N PRO A 798 15.56 5.56 15.65
CA PRO A 798 15.85 6.98 15.70
C PRO A 798 17.18 7.33 15.05
N ILE A 799 17.27 8.52 14.44
CA ILE A 799 18.49 9.01 13.80
C ILE A 799 19.65 9.11 14.80
N PRO A 800 20.90 9.07 14.30
CA PRO A 800 22.05 9.34 15.14
C PRO A 800 21.99 10.74 15.74
N GLY A 801 22.38 10.86 17.00
CA GLY A 801 22.39 12.13 17.70
C GLY A 801 23.78 12.57 18.13
N ILE A 802 23.84 13.68 18.82
CA ILE A 802 25.03 14.20 19.48
C ILE A 802 24.91 13.95 20.97
N LYS A 803 25.93 13.28 21.55
CA LYS A 803 25.98 13.03 22.98
C LYS A 803 26.23 14.31 23.75
N GLN A 804 25.32 14.64 24.67
CA GLN A 804 25.41 15.83 25.51
C GLN A 804 26.26 15.61 26.77
N GLY A 805 26.54 16.70 27.47
CA GLY A 805 27.37 16.66 28.67
C GLY A 805 26.79 15.85 29.84
N ASP A 806 25.47 15.63 29.87
CA ASP A 806 24.76 14.79 30.84
C ASP A 806 24.75 13.30 30.45
N GLY A 807 25.31 12.96 29.28
CA GLY A 807 25.37 11.60 28.73
C GLY A 807 24.16 11.21 27.89
N GLN A 808 23.11 12.03 27.80
CA GLN A 808 21.99 11.80 26.90
C GLN A 808 22.36 12.08 25.44
N VAL A 809 21.64 11.45 24.52
CA VAL A 809 21.85 11.63 23.08
C VAL A 809 20.74 12.53 22.53
N ASN A 810 21.13 13.73 22.11
CA ASN A 810 20.22 14.65 21.44
C ASN A 810 20.01 14.21 19.99
N ARG A 811 18.82 13.75 19.66
CA ARG A 811 18.38 13.32 18.32
C ARG A 811 17.39 14.31 17.69
N SER A 812 17.43 15.56 18.11
CA SER A 812 16.55 16.60 17.57
C SER A 812 16.58 16.63 16.05
N THR A 813 15.41 16.71 15.43
CA THR A 813 15.25 16.84 13.99
C THR A 813 14.05 17.72 13.68
N GLY A 814 14.02 18.31 12.48
CA GLY A 814 12.83 18.94 11.94
C GLY A 814 11.92 17.89 11.29
N ALA A 815 10.72 18.32 10.95
CA ALA A 815 9.82 17.55 10.12
C ALA A 815 9.32 18.36 8.93
N THR A 816 8.70 17.68 7.96
CA THR A 816 7.87 18.29 6.93
C THR A 816 6.44 17.78 7.11
N GLY A 817 5.49 18.33 6.36
CA GLY A 817 4.11 17.89 6.45
C GLY A 817 3.15 18.85 5.79
N THR A 818 1.88 18.50 5.87
CA THR A 818 0.76 19.26 5.35
C THR A 818 -0.18 19.69 6.47
N ALA A 819 -1.11 20.60 6.16
CA ALA A 819 -2.07 21.09 7.14
C ALA A 819 -3.41 21.50 6.50
N GLY A 820 -4.46 21.43 7.29
CA GLY A 820 -5.77 21.99 6.96
C GLY A 820 -5.84 23.48 7.27
N ILE A 821 -6.39 24.30 6.36
CA ILE A 821 -6.55 25.77 6.47
C ILE A 821 -7.98 26.20 6.17
N ILE A 822 -8.38 27.33 6.75
CA ILE A 822 -9.64 28.03 6.46
C ILE A 822 -9.31 29.35 5.78
N LEU A 823 -9.91 29.59 4.60
CA LEU A 823 -9.74 30.83 3.87
C LEU A 823 -10.56 31.95 4.52
N LYS A 824 -10.02 33.19 4.52
CA LYS A 824 -10.71 34.35 5.09
C LYS A 824 -11.99 34.72 4.34
N ASP A 825 -11.99 34.45 3.03
CA ASP A 825 -13.11 34.74 2.14
C ASP A 825 -14.11 33.57 2.07
N ALA A 826 -14.03 32.60 3.00
CA ALA A 826 -15.01 31.53 3.15
C ALA A 826 -16.43 32.11 3.29
N VAL A 827 -17.39 31.50 2.61
CA VAL A 827 -18.79 31.94 2.62
C VAL A 827 -19.37 31.91 4.05
N ASN A 828 -19.00 30.89 4.80
CA ASN A 828 -19.36 30.74 6.21
C ASN A 828 -18.19 30.14 7.01
N VAL A 829 -17.46 31.00 7.72
CA VAL A 829 -16.29 30.59 8.54
C VAL A 829 -16.69 29.64 9.67
N GLU A 830 -17.91 29.78 10.24
CA GLU A 830 -18.39 28.90 11.32
C GLU A 830 -18.63 27.47 10.79
N ASP A 831 -19.18 27.33 9.58
CA ASP A 831 -19.38 26.03 8.93
C ASP A 831 -18.04 25.42 8.52
N ALA A 832 -17.13 26.21 7.99
CA ALA A 832 -15.76 25.79 7.67
C ALA A 832 -14.98 25.32 8.91
N TRP A 833 -15.14 26.03 10.03
CA TRP A 833 -14.55 25.60 11.31
C TRP A 833 -15.20 24.33 11.86
N THR A 834 -16.52 24.21 11.75
CA THR A 834 -17.23 22.97 12.15
C THR A 834 -16.70 21.76 11.40
N PHE A 835 -16.42 21.91 10.10
CA PHE A 835 -15.80 20.87 9.28
C PHE A 835 -14.36 20.57 9.73
N MET A 836 -13.54 21.58 9.93
CA MET A 836 -12.16 21.40 10.39
C MET A 836 -12.10 20.74 11.76
N LYS A 837 -12.97 21.11 12.69
CA LYS A 837 -13.07 20.51 14.01
C LYS A 837 -13.47 19.03 13.93
N TRP A 838 -14.46 18.71 13.08
CA TRP A 838 -14.87 17.33 12.84
C TRP A 838 -13.74 16.50 12.23
N PHE A 839 -13.09 16.98 11.16
CA PHE A 839 -12.02 16.24 10.47
C PHE A 839 -10.83 15.94 11.39
N ASN A 840 -10.53 16.82 12.33
CA ASN A 840 -9.41 16.68 13.27
C ASN A 840 -9.78 15.96 14.58
N ARG A 841 -11.00 15.45 14.73
CA ARG A 841 -11.34 14.52 15.82
C ARG A 841 -10.49 13.26 15.72
N ALA A 842 -10.05 12.74 16.86
CA ALA A 842 -9.21 11.55 16.93
C ALA A 842 -9.84 10.31 16.26
N ASP A 843 -11.14 10.08 16.46
CA ASP A 843 -11.90 8.99 15.84
C ASP A 843 -11.92 9.10 14.31
N ILE A 844 -12.17 10.30 13.77
CA ILE A 844 -12.21 10.55 12.32
C ILE A 844 -10.81 10.43 11.70
N GLN A 845 -9.79 10.99 12.36
CA GLN A 845 -8.39 10.87 11.90
C GLN A 845 -7.92 9.41 11.94
N SER A 846 -8.28 8.65 12.97
CA SER A 846 -7.97 7.22 13.07
C SER A 846 -8.66 6.44 11.96
N GLN A 847 -9.94 6.68 11.74
CA GLN A 847 -10.70 6.03 10.67
C GLN A 847 -10.13 6.37 9.30
N PHE A 848 -9.84 7.64 9.03
CA PHE A 848 -9.24 8.08 7.77
C PHE A 848 -7.87 7.41 7.52
N THR A 849 -7.00 7.37 8.53
CA THR A 849 -5.66 6.78 8.43
C THR A 849 -5.73 5.27 8.14
N ASN A 850 -6.59 4.55 8.85
CA ASN A 850 -6.73 3.10 8.71
C ASN A 850 -7.42 2.72 7.40
N GLU A 851 -8.44 3.48 6.98
CA GLU A 851 -9.10 3.23 5.70
C GLU A 851 -8.19 3.51 4.50
N LEU A 852 -7.29 4.50 4.58
CA LEU A 852 -6.29 4.71 3.53
C LEU A 852 -5.38 3.49 3.37
N GLU A 853 -4.94 2.89 4.47
CA GLU A 853 -4.12 1.68 4.41
C GLU A 853 -4.92 0.48 3.92
N ASN A 854 -6.17 0.33 4.37
CA ASN A 854 -7.04 -0.74 3.91
C ASN A 854 -7.32 -0.70 2.40
N GLU A 855 -7.38 0.50 1.80
CA GLU A 855 -7.60 0.67 0.36
C GLU A 855 -6.32 0.61 -0.48
N MET A 856 -5.21 1.13 0.04
CA MET A 856 -3.95 1.27 -0.71
C MET A 856 -2.88 0.26 -0.29
N GLY A 857 -3.18 -0.62 0.66
CA GLY A 857 -2.20 -1.50 1.30
C GLY A 857 -1.16 -0.69 2.09
N ILE A 858 -0.01 -1.29 2.33
CA ILE A 858 1.09 -0.70 3.13
C ILE A 858 1.53 0.69 2.61
N LEU A 859 1.33 1.01 1.33
CA LEU A 859 1.64 2.34 0.77
C LEU A 859 0.72 3.43 1.30
N GLY A 860 -0.47 3.09 1.80
CA GLY A 860 -1.40 4.02 2.46
C GLY A 860 -1.05 4.31 3.91
N ARG A 861 -0.13 3.55 4.52
CA ARG A 861 0.30 3.72 5.91
C ARG A 861 1.02 5.05 6.10
N ARG A 862 0.61 5.81 7.10
CA ARG A 862 1.14 7.16 7.38
C ARG A 862 1.35 7.38 8.88
N VAL A 863 2.06 8.44 9.21
CA VAL A 863 2.16 9.00 10.57
C VAL A 863 1.29 10.26 10.59
N PRO A 864 0.03 10.18 11.07
CA PRO A 864 -0.82 11.35 11.24
C PRO A 864 -0.25 12.25 12.34
N ALA A 865 -0.46 13.57 12.23
CA ALA A 865 -0.01 14.49 13.28
C ALA A 865 -0.82 14.37 14.58
N ASN A 866 -2.03 13.81 14.50
CA ASN A 866 -2.86 13.50 15.67
C ASN A 866 -2.30 12.26 16.40
N LEU A 867 -1.89 12.42 17.65
CA LEU A 867 -1.22 11.40 18.47
C LEU A 867 -2.13 10.19 18.76
N VAL A 868 -3.40 10.46 19.06
CA VAL A 868 -4.38 9.38 19.33
C VAL A 868 -4.61 8.53 18.07
N SER A 869 -4.69 9.19 16.91
CA SER A 869 -4.80 8.50 15.64
C SER A 869 -3.54 7.69 15.30
N PHE A 870 -2.36 8.17 15.66
CA PHE A 870 -1.12 7.41 15.47
C PHE A 870 -1.09 6.15 16.35
N GLU A 871 -1.48 6.26 17.63
CA GLU A 871 -1.57 5.11 18.53
C GLU A 871 -2.55 4.05 18.02
N ALA A 872 -3.63 4.48 17.37
CA ALA A 872 -4.65 3.61 16.77
C ALA A 872 -4.29 3.13 15.34
N SER A 873 -3.11 3.46 14.80
CA SER A 873 -2.70 3.09 13.44
C SER A 873 -2.06 1.69 13.40
N ASN A 874 -1.87 1.15 12.19
CA ASN A 874 -1.43 -0.22 11.97
C ASN A 874 0.11 -0.43 12.05
N TRP A 875 0.83 0.42 12.74
CA TRP A 875 2.23 0.16 13.09
C TRP A 875 2.31 -0.88 14.20
N SER A 876 3.22 -1.84 14.12
CA SER A 876 3.47 -2.76 15.23
C SER A 876 4.01 -2.01 16.46
N ARG A 877 3.89 -2.59 17.65
CA ARG A 877 4.40 -1.95 18.88
C ARG A 877 5.86 -1.54 18.79
N ALA A 878 6.70 -2.38 18.17
CA ALA A 878 8.12 -2.09 18.01
C ALA A 878 8.35 -0.90 17.06
N GLU A 879 7.62 -0.86 15.95
CA GLU A 879 7.67 0.25 15.00
C GLU A 879 7.13 1.55 15.61
N GLN A 880 5.98 1.48 16.31
CA GLN A 880 5.44 2.63 17.04
C GLN A 880 6.43 3.16 18.09
N ALA A 881 7.07 2.27 18.84
CA ALA A 881 8.07 2.67 19.83
C ALA A 881 9.27 3.38 19.19
N SER A 882 9.77 2.87 18.06
CA SER A 882 10.86 3.52 17.31
C SER A 882 10.45 4.88 16.76
N LEU A 883 9.25 4.98 16.16
CA LEU A 883 8.72 6.24 15.63
C LEU A 883 8.47 7.25 16.75
N SER A 884 7.81 6.85 17.84
CA SER A 884 7.53 7.73 18.99
C SER A 884 8.83 8.25 19.62
N ALA A 885 9.84 7.40 19.81
CA ALA A 885 11.13 7.80 20.37
C ALA A 885 11.85 8.87 19.53
N GLN A 886 11.66 8.87 18.21
CA GLN A 886 12.15 9.94 17.35
C GLN A 886 11.22 11.16 17.39
N TRP A 887 9.90 10.93 17.36
CA TRP A 887 8.90 12.00 17.27
C TRP A 887 8.91 12.92 18.49
N GLU A 888 9.17 12.39 19.68
CA GLU A 888 9.38 13.18 20.92
C GLU A 888 10.53 14.20 20.80
N GLN A 889 11.46 13.97 19.87
CA GLN A 889 12.59 14.86 19.58
C GLN A 889 12.44 15.62 18.25
N VAL A 890 11.21 15.74 17.74
CA VAL A 890 10.91 16.56 16.58
C VAL A 890 10.62 18.00 17.01
N TYR A 891 11.47 18.92 16.58
CA TYR A 891 11.35 20.35 16.79
C TYR A 891 11.15 21.05 15.45
N GLU A 892 10.05 21.76 15.36
CA GLU A 892 9.66 22.39 14.12
C GLU A 892 10.24 23.79 13.98
N ILE A 893 10.39 24.22 12.74
CA ILE A 893 10.99 25.49 12.37
C ILE A 893 9.87 26.48 12.01
N PRO A 894 9.83 27.68 12.60
CA PRO A 894 8.83 28.68 12.25
C PRO A 894 9.02 29.17 10.81
N GLU A 895 7.92 29.36 10.10
CA GLU A 895 7.90 29.98 8.78
C GLU A 895 7.78 31.51 8.92
N LEU A 896 8.69 32.25 8.28
CA LEU A 896 8.78 33.70 8.38
C LEU A 896 8.57 34.39 7.03
N PRO A 897 8.17 35.67 7.03
CA PRO A 897 8.31 36.50 5.85
C PRO A 897 9.76 36.52 5.34
N GLY A 898 10.00 36.05 4.13
CA GLY A 898 11.35 35.88 3.58
C GLY A 898 12.05 34.56 3.95
N GLY A 899 11.42 33.69 4.76
CA GLY A 899 11.99 32.41 5.19
C GLY A 899 12.34 31.45 4.05
N TYR A 900 11.60 31.50 2.94
CA TYR A 900 11.92 30.74 1.70
C TYR A 900 13.36 31.03 1.21
N TYR A 901 13.89 32.23 1.49
CA TYR A 901 15.23 32.61 1.09
C TYR A 901 16.30 31.94 1.97
N THR A 902 15.95 31.54 3.18
CA THR A 902 16.84 30.83 4.10
C THR A 902 17.22 29.45 3.53
N SER A 903 16.26 28.62 3.16
CA SER A 903 16.52 27.30 2.56
C SER A 903 17.38 27.42 1.31
N ARG A 904 17.02 28.35 0.42
CA ARG A 904 17.75 28.57 -0.82
C ARG A 904 19.20 28.96 -0.59
N ASN A 905 19.47 29.88 0.33
CA ASN A 905 20.82 30.41 0.55
C ASN A 905 21.68 29.48 1.40
N ILE A 906 21.09 28.66 2.26
CA ILE A 906 21.81 27.55 2.91
C ILE A 906 22.24 26.51 1.87
N ASP A 907 21.39 26.18 0.90
CA ASP A 907 21.77 25.30 -0.21
C ASP A 907 22.88 25.94 -1.07
N ASN A 908 22.81 27.25 -1.34
CA ASN A 908 23.89 27.98 -2.05
C ASN A 908 25.21 27.91 -1.27
N ALA A 909 25.18 28.13 0.06
CA ALA A 909 26.37 28.02 0.91
C ALA A 909 26.95 26.61 0.88
N PHE A 910 26.09 25.59 0.96
CA PHE A 910 26.49 24.19 0.85
C PHE A 910 27.15 23.88 -0.51
N ARG A 911 26.52 24.29 -1.60
CA ARG A 911 27.07 24.10 -2.97
C ARG A 911 28.41 24.79 -3.16
N GLU A 912 28.59 25.99 -2.63
CA GLU A 912 29.86 26.69 -2.68
C GLU A 912 30.96 25.87 -1.97
N VAL A 913 30.67 25.34 -0.80
CA VAL A 913 31.63 24.52 -0.04
C VAL A 913 31.90 23.16 -0.68
N VAL A 914 30.84 22.46 -1.06
CA VAL A 914 30.97 21.06 -1.50
C VAL A 914 31.39 20.94 -2.96
N PHE A 915 30.87 21.78 -3.85
CA PHE A 915 31.18 21.69 -5.29
C PHE A 915 32.33 22.63 -5.73
N GLN A 916 32.53 23.74 -5.01
CA GLN A 916 33.54 24.74 -5.39
C GLN A 916 34.72 24.80 -4.41
N MET A 917 34.72 23.90 -3.38
CA MET A 917 35.74 23.83 -2.33
C MET A 917 35.91 25.14 -1.58
N GLY A 918 34.81 25.91 -1.41
CA GLY A 918 34.78 27.16 -0.65
C GLY A 918 35.03 26.97 0.85
N ASN A 919 35.36 28.00 1.54
CA ASN A 919 35.55 27.98 2.99
C ASN A 919 34.19 27.96 3.69
N ALA A 920 33.92 26.95 4.49
CA ALA A 920 32.61 26.72 5.13
C ALA A 920 32.19 27.92 6.00
N ARG A 921 33.12 28.57 6.72
CA ARG A 921 32.80 29.70 7.58
C ARG A 921 32.49 30.97 6.77
N GLU A 922 33.29 31.25 5.73
CA GLU A 922 33.09 32.41 4.86
C GLU A 922 31.81 32.26 4.05
N SER A 923 31.52 31.09 3.49
CA SER A 923 30.31 30.81 2.71
C SER A 923 29.06 30.97 3.60
N LEU A 924 29.05 30.32 4.79
CA LEU A 924 27.91 30.46 5.70
C LEU A 924 27.68 31.94 6.12
N PHE A 925 28.76 32.67 6.44
CA PHE A 925 28.66 34.09 6.83
C PHE A 925 28.15 34.98 5.68
N TYR A 926 28.65 34.75 4.46
CA TYR A 926 28.23 35.51 3.28
C TYR A 926 26.75 35.34 2.99
N TRP A 927 26.30 34.11 2.88
CA TRP A 927 24.90 33.78 2.58
C TRP A 927 23.97 34.14 3.74
N ASN A 928 24.44 34.05 4.98
CA ASN A 928 23.69 34.51 6.15
C ASN A 928 23.32 35.99 6.08
N LYS A 929 24.23 36.83 5.61
CA LYS A 929 23.95 38.24 5.42
C LYS A 929 22.79 38.46 4.45
N ASP A 930 22.81 37.77 3.29
CA ASP A 930 21.76 37.89 2.29
C ASP A 930 20.41 37.40 2.83
N ILE A 931 20.39 36.32 3.62
CA ILE A 931 19.19 35.82 4.29
C ILE A 931 18.61 36.90 5.22
N ASN A 932 19.43 37.46 6.09
CA ASN A 932 18.97 38.45 7.05
C ASN A 932 18.49 39.75 6.38
N ASP A 933 19.14 40.16 5.30
CA ASP A 933 18.72 41.35 4.51
C ASP A 933 17.33 41.08 3.87
N GLU A 934 17.07 39.85 3.37
CA GLU A 934 15.76 39.50 2.82
C GLU A 934 14.68 39.42 3.89
N ILE A 935 14.97 38.81 5.05
CA ILE A 935 14.02 38.74 6.17
C ILE A 935 13.61 40.16 6.57
N LYS A 936 14.58 41.09 6.77
CA LYS A 936 14.29 42.47 7.10
C LYS A 936 13.44 43.16 6.04
N ARG A 937 13.77 42.95 4.76
CA ARG A 937 13.04 43.53 3.63
C ARG A 937 11.59 43.04 3.61
N LYS A 938 11.38 41.75 3.79
CA LYS A 938 10.04 41.14 3.76
C LYS A 938 9.22 41.48 5.01
N ARG A 939 9.82 41.52 6.18
CA ARG A 939 9.15 42.01 7.40
C ARG A 939 8.62 43.45 7.20
N TYR A 940 9.47 44.36 6.63
CA TYR A 940 9.03 45.71 6.31
C TYR A 940 7.89 45.73 5.27
N GLU A 941 7.99 44.93 4.20
CA GLU A 941 6.96 44.82 3.14
C GLU A 941 5.60 44.36 3.72
N PHE A 942 5.60 43.47 4.69
CA PHE A 942 4.39 42.98 5.34
C PHE A 942 4.00 43.72 6.63
N GLY A 943 4.60 44.88 6.90
CA GLY A 943 4.22 45.75 8.00
C GLY A 943 4.55 45.22 9.39
N VAL A 944 5.48 44.27 9.48
CA VAL A 944 6.03 43.82 10.77
C VAL A 944 7.13 44.77 11.16
N GLU A 945 6.95 45.51 12.26
CA GLU A 945 7.98 46.48 12.73
C GLU A 945 9.33 45.77 12.92
N PRO A 946 10.44 46.48 12.58
CA PRO A 946 11.80 45.93 12.66
C PRO A 946 12.22 45.58 14.09
#